data_500266a8591fef395427b93c5b99598d
#
_entry.id   500266a8591fef395427b93c5b99598d
#
_cell.length_a   1.000
_cell.length_b   1.000
_cell.length_c   1.000
_cell.angle_alpha   90.00
_cell.angle_beta   90.00
_cell.angle_gamma   90.00
#
_symmetry.space_group_name_H-M   'P 1'
#
loop_
_entity.id
_entity.type
_entity.pdbx_description
1 polymer ?
#
loop_
_entity_poly.entity_id
_entity_poly.type
_entity_poly.pdbx_seq_one_letter_code
_entity_poly.pdbx_strand_id
1 'polypeptide(L)'
;MVINSEQQRVIDELDRNILLLASAGTGKTNTLAYRVAHIIESGRCEAHQILCMTFTNKAAQEMKSRIESLVGQPAKAVEISTFHSFCFYVLQQEGKRDESLYTDVTIFDEEDCKELYLPYKPRNMRDMNFASLISMVKEYRSVYEFYSESLIDDYKRTIQRLEREQSKQIEKLFYNYNTLATEDLSDFWAHGHEWIARYDESLQSVHGVDFTDLICGVHRLFQNPDIRERWRSRYQYVSVDEMQDTGSLEYKVMEMLWEGNHVLLCGDYFQTIYEWRGSDPFCLLEAFTRDFNPLKIIFYKNYRSNRTLFTMAFKTLQNMFPQLVGTVYDEMPEANSASDGAPVLVKDCRNEYTESKFIYDRICALPKNASIGVLVRDNRKAQRLSEQFERYNQDKPESERRPFMIIDEYKFFRRQEIKDIMAYFKLLMNPNDAVSAKRIIKRYVSGIGDARIRDIESPKNRSVGLKLTDFMDMPIFEAEPYAKLVAGLEVGEVVVYDVESTGTDTTQDRIIQIAAMRIDKDGNEIERFERFINPGKSVGTSQLVHGFTDAYLAEHGESPKVVLEAFKEFSNNRIIVGHNVNYDISILSHELARHNLGEPQFKAVYDTLDIFRRFYPTLENHKLGFLSKYFPINHTPTHNAMDDIIATGQLLIYAVRENIMPTTTDRMVAINQYKAAFTTIASQMATLRRKMHTDNPTELLAYIMNQMGVLDYYKSHGEMAKVEHIRDLYRIMESLDKEYEGTTGLARLNHILQLAALTAGEPQQMSKQSKIPIITVHQAKGSEFDHVFLAGMNQGTFPSFMSLREGNEDEEKRLFYVAITRPKQELVITYTNESQRGQGTAPSAFLDYMPRDVKLVERSM
;
A
#
# COMPACT_ATOMS: atom_id res chain seq x y z
N MET A 1 -8.63 -14.26 29.48
CA MET A 1 -9.86 -13.42 29.50
C MET A 1 -11.03 -14.37 29.64
N VAL A 2 -12.00 -14.07 30.49
CA VAL A 2 -13.25 -14.87 30.55
C VAL A 2 -14.13 -14.38 29.43
N ILE A 3 -14.44 -15.26 28.46
CA ILE A 3 -15.32 -15.00 27.31
C ILE A 3 -16.75 -14.90 27.86
N ASN A 4 -17.48 -13.84 27.50
CA ASN A 4 -18.89 -13.68 27.89
C ASN A 4 -19.83 -14.35 26.86
N SER A 5 -21.17 -14.35 27.16
CA SER A 5 -22.18 -15.01 26.31
C SER A 5 -22.25 -14.49 24.90
N GLU A 6 -22.13 -13.15 24.71
CA GLU A 6 -22.19 -12.55 23.38
C GLU A 6 -20.93 -12.87 22.57
N GLN A 7 -19.76 -12.85 23.23
CA GLN A 7 -18.49 -13.21 22.60
C GLN A 7 -18.48 -14.70 22.22
N GLN A 8 -18.96 -15.58 23.12
CA GLN A 8 -19.07 -17.01 22.84
C GLN A 8 -19.99 -17.27 21.63
N ARG A 9 -21.10 -16.56 21.55
CA ARG A 9 -22.04 -16.68 20.41
C ARG A 9 -21.38 -16.31 19.07
N VAL A 10 -20.49 -15.29 19.04
CA VAL A 10 -19.72 -14.95 17.84
C VAL A 10 -18.72 -16.05 17.49
N ILE A 11 -18.09 -16.68 18.49
CA ILE A 11 -17.10 -17.74 18.28
C ILE A 11 -17.78 -19.00 17.73
N ASP A 12 -18.94 -19.39 18.27
CA ASP A 12 -19.61 -20.65 17.96
C ASP A 12 -20.44 -20.61 16.67
N GLU A 13 -20.90 -19.43 16.24
CA GLU A 13 -21.74 -19.29 15.04
C GLU A 13 -20.88 -19.33 13.77
N LEU A 14 -20.78 -20.47 13.12
CA LEU A 14 -19.94 -20.68 11.95
C LEU A 14 -20.71 -20.78 10.61
N ASP A 15 -22.04 -20.89 10.65
CA ASP A 15 -22.85 -21.20 9.46
C ASP A 15 -23.60 -19.96 8.91
N ARG A 16 -23.66 -18.86 9.66
CA ARG A 16 -24.36 -17.63 9.27
C ARG A 16 -23.43 -16.47 9.12
N ASN A 17 -23.78 -15.53 8.26
CA ASN A 17 -23.15 -14.21 8.24
C ASN A 17 -23.42 -13.48 9.54
N ILE A 18 -22.44 -12.72 10.04
CA ILE A 18 -22.54 -12.00 11.32
C ILE A 18 -22.29 -10.52 11.09
N LEU A 19 -23.17 -9.69 11.67
CA LEU A 19 -22.93 -8.27 11.89
C LEU A 19 -22.68 -8.03 13.38
N LEU A 20 -21.42 -7.79 13.74
CA LEU A 20 -21.00 -7.53 15.11
C LEU A 20 -20.88 -6.03 15.36
N LEU A 21 -21.75 -5.49 16.20
CA LEU A 21 -21.69 -4.11 16.66
C LEU A 21 -21.08 -4.07 18.06
N ALA A 22 -19.98 -3.36 18.18
CA ALA A 22 -19.23 -3.40 19.43
C ALA A 22 -18.42 -2.11 19.64
N SER A 23 -18.69 -1.42 20.74
CA SER A 23 -17.95 -0.19 21.09
C SER A 23 -16.49 -0.45 21.44
N ALA A 24 -15.70 0.62 21.57
CA ALA A 24 -14.31 0.52 22.01
C ALA A 24 -14.16 -0.22 23.33
N GLY A 25 -13.20 -1.12 23.42
CA GLY A 25 -12.87 -1.81 24.68
C GLY A 25 -13.76 -3.00 25.04
N THR A 26 -14.63 -3.45 24.13
CA THR A 26 -15.51 -4.62 24.35
C THR A 26 -14.85 -5.95 23.96
N GLY A 27 -13.59 -5.95 23.48
CA GLY A 27 -12.85 -7.16 23.15
C GLY A 27 -13.08 -7.70 21.73
N LYS A 28 -13.49 -6.85 20.76
CA LYS A 28 -13.70 -7.21 19.36
C LYS A 28 -12.57 -8.06 18.76
N THR A 29 -11.40 -7.50 18.61
CA THR A 29 -10.23 -8.14 17.97
C THR A 29 -9.84 -9.45 18.66
N ASN A 30 -10.01 -9.52 19.98
CA ASN A 30 -9.77 -10.74 20.74
C ASN A 30 -10.79 -11.83 20.40
N THR A 31 -12.08 -11.47 20.32
CA THR A 31 -13.15 -12.42 19.92
C THR A 31 -12.96 -12.92 18.50
N LEU A 32 -12.51 -12.05 17.57
CA LEU A 32 -12.17 -12.46 16.20
C LEU A 32 -11.04 -13.48 16.20
N ALA A 33 -9.98 -13.28 16.98
CA ALA A 33 -8.88 -14.24 17.09
C ALA A 33 -9.34 -15.61 17.65
N TYR A 34 -10.18 -15.63 18.68
CA TYR A 34 -10.78 -16.87 19.20
C TYR A 34 -11.68 -17.55 18.19
N ARG A 35 -12.46 -16.79 17.40
CA ARG A 35 -13.29 -17.34 16.33
C ARG A 35 -12.43 -18.01 15.25
N VAL A 36 -11.37 -17.35 14.78
CA VAL A 36 -10.45 -17.94 13.82
C VAL A 36 -9.81 -19.21 14.37
N ALA A 37 -9.37 -19.19 15.63
CA ALA A 37 -8.86 -20.38 16.29
C ALA A 37 -9.87 -21.54 16.31
N HIS A 38 -11.14 -21.23 16.66
CA HIS A 38 -12.22 -22.20 16.68
C HIS A 38 -12.55 -22.78 15.28
N ILE A 39 -12.52 -21.96 14.22
CA ILE A 39 -12.69 -22.42 12.83
C ILE A 39 -11.59 -23.45 12.48
N ILE A 40 -10.33 -23.15 12.80
CA ILE A 40 -9.19 -24.06 12.53
C ILE A 40 -9.33 -25.35 13.34
N GLU A 41 -9.56 -25.25 14.66
CA GLU A 41 -9.67 -26.40 15.57
C GLU A 41 -10.86 -27.32 15.24
N SER A 42 -11.97 -26.75 14.77
CA SER A 42 -13.16 -27.50 14.37
C SER A 42 -13.00 -28.21 13.01
N GLY A 43 -11.93 -27.92 12.26
CA GLY A 43 -11.68 -28.54 10.95
C GLY A 43 -12.72 -28.16 9.88
N ARG A 44 -13.39 -27.00 10.03
CA ARG A 44 -14.40 -26.51 9.07
C ARG A 44 -13.77 -26.18 7.72
N CYS A 45 -12.55 -25.63 7.73
CA CYS A 45 -11.77 -25.36 6.53
C CYS A 45 -10.26 -25.39 6.85
N GLU A 46 -9.45 -25.39 5.81
CA GLU A 46 -8.01 -25.20 5.95
C GLU A 46 -7.68 -23.77 6.32
N ALA A 47 -6.63 -23.54 7.11
CA ALA A 47 -6.26 -22.21 7.61
C ALA A 47 -6.03 -21.16 6.49
N HIS A 48 -5.53 -21.59 5.31
CA HIS A 48 -5.35 -20.72 4.15
C HIS A 48 -6.65 -20.26 3.48
N GLN A 49 -7.78 -20.84 3.86
CA GLN A 49 -9.12 -20.46 3.38
C GLN A 49 -9.80 -19.43 4.30
N ILE A 50 -9.06 -18.87 5.26
CA ILE A 50 -9.55 -17.82 6.16
C ILE A 50 -8.86 -16.51 5.82
N LEU A 51 -9.69 -15.46 5.57
CA LEU A 51 -9.24 -14.10 5.32
C LEU A 51 -9.70 -13.19 6.46
N CYS A 52 -8.75 -12.47 7.08
CA CYS A 52 -9.03 -11.43 8.06
C CYS A 52 -8.51 -10.08 7.56
N MET A 53 -9.43 -9.15 7.36
CA MET A 53 -9.09 -7.78 6.96
C MET A 53 -9.23 -6.82 8.14
N THR A 54 -8.24 -5.94 8.30
CA THR A 54 -8.21 -4.91 9.33
C THR A 54 -7.89 -3.56 8.71
N PHE A 55 -8.13 -2.48 9.46
CA PHE A 55 -7.86 -1.14 8.96
C PHE A 55 -6.38 -0.74 9.05
N THR A 56 -5.63 -1.28 10.05
CA THR A 56 -4.22 -0.90 10.29
C THR A 56 -3.29 -2.11 10.32
N ASN A 57 -2.04 -1.93 9.90
CA ASN A 57 -1.02 -2.99 9.98
C ASN A 57 -0.75 -3.42 11.42
N LYS A 58 -0.84 -2.49 12.38
CA LYS A 58 -0.74 -2.81 13.81
C LYS A 58 -1.84 -3.78 14.24
N ALA A 59 -3.10 -3.53 13.85
CA ALA A 59 -4.21 -4.42 14.19
C ALA A 59 -4.04 -5.80 13.54
N ALA A 60 -3.56 -5.85 12.29
CA ALA A 60 -3.23 -7.10 11.59
C ALA A 60 -2.17 -7.91 12.36
N GLN A 61 -1.07 -7.26 12.77
CA GLN A 61 0.01 -7.90 13.51
C GLN A 61 -0.45 -8.37 14.91
N GLU A 62 -1.23 -7.56 15.62
CA GLU A 62 -1.81 -7.96 16.92
C GLU A 62 -2.74 -9.16 16.76
N MET A 63 -3.59 -9.19 15.74
CA MET A 63 -4.49 -10.30 15.45
C MET A 63 -3.70 -11.57 15.13
N LYS A 64 -2.68 -11.46 14.26
CA LYS A 64 -1.78 -12.56 13.91
C LYS A 64 -1.11 -13.17 15.13
N SER A 65 -0.48 -12.33 15.95
CA SER A 65 0.21 -12.79 17.18
C SER A 65 -0.75 -13.48 18.16
N ARG A 66 -2.00 -13.02 18.25
CA ARG A 66 -3.02 -13.64 19.09
C ARG A 66 -3.45 -15.01 18.57
N ILE A 67 -3.72 -15.13 17.26
CA ILE A 67 -4.08 -16.40 16.64
C ILE A 67 -2.92 -17.40 16.77
N GLU A 68 -1.68 -16.97 16.53
CA GLU A 68 -0.49 -17.80 16.72
C GLU A 68 -0.35 -18.31 18.17
N SER A 69 -0.69 -17.47 19.15
CA SER A 69 -0.68 -17.89 20.57
C SER A 69 -1.75 -18.91 20.91
N LEU A 70 -2.84 -19.01 20.14
CA LEU A 70 -3.95 -19.93 20.35
C LEU A 70 -3.74 -21.28 19.64
N VAL A 71 -3.37 -21.26 18.36
CA VAL A 71 -3.33 -22.47 17.51
C VAL A 71 -1.94 -22.82 16.98
N GLY A 72 -0.93 -22.01 17.26
CA GLY A 72 0.45 -22.29 16.87
C GLY A 72 0.71 -22.19 15.36
N GLN A 73 1.42 -23.16 14.77
CA GLN A 73 1.86 -23.12 13.36
C GLN A 73 0.74 -22.94 12.32
N PRO A 74 -0.46 -23.54 12.44
CA PRO A 74 -1.54 -23.35 11.49
C PRO A 74 -1.92 -21.86 11.28
N ALA A 75 -1.75 -21.01 12.30
CA ALA A 75 -2.02 -19.57 12.20
C ALA A 75 -1.23 -18.88 11.07
N LYS A 76 -0.06 -19.39 10.70
CA LYS A 76 0.79 -18.80 9.64
C LYS A 76 0.17 -18.87 8.25
N ALA A 77 -0.76 -19.82 8.04
CA ALA A 77 -1.46 -19.95 6.76
C ALA A 77 -2.70 -19.07 6.66
N VAL A 78 -3.19 -18.50 7.77
CA VAL A 78 -4.31 -17.56 7.75
C VAL A 78 -3.87 -16.25 7.06
N GLU A 79 -4.64 -15.77 6.10
CA GLU A 79 -4.37 -14.48 5.47
C GLU A 79 -4.91 -13.34 6.33
N ILE A 80 -4.01 -12.56 6.92
CA ILE A 80 -4.34 -11.42 7.78
C ILE A 80 -3.63 -10.19 7.24
N SER A 81 -4.40 -9.22 6.74
CA SER A 81 -3.83 -8.04 6.08
C SER A 81 -4.71 -6.81 6.24
N THR A 82 -4.17 -5.64 5.90
CA THR A 82 -4.99 -4.47 5.64
C THR A 82 -5.64 -4.59 4.27
N PHE A 83 -6.73 -3.84 4.04
CA PHE A 83 -7.42 -3.85 2.75
C PHE A 83 -6.49 -3.46 1.58
N HIS A 84 -5.69 -2.42 1.74
CA HIS A 84 -4.71 -2.02 0.72
C HIS A 84 -3.62 -3.07 0.48
N SER A 85 -3.13 -3.73 1.54
CA SER A 85 -2.16 -4.82 1.40
C SER A 85 -2.75 -6.01 0.64
N PHE A 86 -4.00 -6.35 0.92
CA PHE A 86 -4.75 -7.38 0.18
C PHE A 86 -4.89 -7.00 -1.30
N CYS A 87 -5.31 -5.78 -1.60
CA CYS A 87 -5.44 -5.31 -2.99
C CYS A 87 -4.09 -5.38 -3.73
N PHE A 88 -3.01 -4.95 -3.10
CA PHE A 88 -1.68 -5.04 -3.70
C PHE A 88 -1.26 -6.50 -3.96
N TYR A 89 -1.54 -7.40 -3.03
CA TYR A 89 -1.30 -8.83 -3.21
C TYR A 89 -2.08 -9.39 -4.39
N VAL A 90 -3.37 -9.05 -4.53
CA VAL A 90 -4.19 -9.45 -5.70
C VAL A 90 -3.56 -8.95 -7.00
N LEU A 91 -3.21 -7.67 -7.08
CA LEU A 91 -2.58 -7.08 -8.27
C LEU A 91 -1.27 -7.78 -8.64
N GLN A 92 -0.41 -8.08 -7.66
CA GLN A 92 0.82 -8.80 -7.90
C GLN A 92 0.60 -10.23 -8.40
N GLN A 93 -0.39 -10.94 -7.87
CA GLN A 93 -0.69 -12.31 -8.30
C GLN A 93 -1.30 -12.34 -9.71
N GLU A 94 -2.24 -11.42 -9.99
CA GLU A 94 -2.84 -11.34 -11.32
C GLU A 94 -1.88 -10.75 -12.36
N GLY A 95 -0.95 -9.87 -11.97
CA GLY A 95 0.10 -9.35 -12.86
C GLY A 95 1.03 -10.43 -13.40
N LYS A 96 1.16 -11.56 -12.71
CA LYS A 96 1.89 -12.73 -13.23
C LYS A 96 1.09 -13.47 -14.32
N ARG A 97 -0.20 -13.22 -14.46
CA ARG A 97 -1.13 -13.87 -15.40
C ARG A 97 -1.51 -12.99 -16.57
N ASP A 98 -1.54 -11.70 -16.37
CA ASP A 98 -2.00 -10.73 -17.36
C ASP A 98 -0.86 -9.80 -17.76
N GLU A 99 -0.41 -9.92 -19.01
CA GLU A 99 0.66 -9.11 -19.62
C GLU A 99 0.37 -7.61 -19.60
N SER A 100 -0.90 -7.21 -19.47
CA SER A 100 -1.26 -5.78 -19.35
C SER A 100 -0.93 -5.20 -17.97
N LEU A 101 -0.69 -6.05 -16.96
CA LEU A 101 -0.28 -5.66 -15.63
C LEU A 101 1.24 -5.82 -15.50
N TYR A 102 1.83 -5.03 -14.63
CA TYR A 102 3.25 -5.12 -14.35
C TYR A 102 3.50 -6.09 -13.18
N THR A 103 4.49 -6.95 -13.31
CA THR A 103 4.93 -7.84 -12.22
C THR A 103 5.84 -7.14 -11.21
N ASP A 104 6.54 -6.11 -11.67
CA ASP A 104 7.52 -5.30 -10.94
C ASP A 104 6.91 -3.98 -10.40
N VAL A 105 5.63 -4.01 -10.03
CA VAL A 105 4.90 -2.86 -9.52
C VAL A 105 5.40 -2.45 -8.14
N THR A 106 5.60 -1.14 -7.94
CA THR A 106 5.89 -0.54 -6.63
C THR A 106 4.82 0.46 -6.22
N ILE A 107 4.55 0.54 -4.91
CA ILE A 107 3.59 1.51 -4.36
C ILE A 107 4.29 2.86 -4.22
N PHE A 108 3.68 3.90 -4.79
CA PHE A 108 4.12 5.28 -4.71
C PHE A 108 3.33 6.01 -3.64
N ASP A 109 4.02 6.61 -2.69
CA ASP A 109 3.39 7.46 -1.68
C ASP A 109 3.06 8.87 -2.25
N GLU A 110 2.41 9.70 -1.44
CA GLU A 110 1.98 11.05 -1.85
C GLU A 110 3.14 11.91 -2.38
N GLU A 111 4.37 11.75 -1.85
CA GLU A 111 5.53 12.53 -2.27
C GLU A 111 6.09 12.02 -3.61
N ASP A 112 6.11 10.70 -3.80
CA ASP A 112 6.51 10.08 -5.05
C ASP A 112 5.51 10.42 -6.18
N CYS A 113 4.20 10.34 -5.89
CA CYS A 113 3.12 10.74 -6.80
C CYS A 113 3.20 12.24 -7.17
N LYS A 114 3.60 13.08 -6.21
CA LYS A 114 3.75 14.52 -6.44
C LYS A 114 4.74 14.82 -7.57
N GLU A 115 5.85 14.14 -7.65
CA GLU A 115 6.82 14.33 -8.75
C GLU A 115 6.19 14.05 -10.12
N LEU A 116 5.24 13.11 -10.20
CA LEU A 116 4.58 12.71 -11.43
C LEU A 116 3.42 13.65 -11.82
N TYR A 117 2.61 14.12 -10.86
CA TYR A 117 1.46 14.98 -11.19
C TYR A 117 1.80 16.47 -11.23
N LEU A 118 2.92 16.91 -10.68
CA LEU A 118 3.30 18.33 -10.59
C LEU A 118 3.27 19.07 -11.95
N PRO A 119 3.66 18.46 -13.10
CA PRO A 119 3.57 19.10 -14.40
C PRO A 119 2.14 19.44 -14.86
N TYR A 120 1.14 18.77 -14.32
CA TYR A 120 -0.26 18.86 -14.73
C TYR A 120 -1.12 19.63 -13.72
N LYS A 121 -0.59 19.87 -12.52
CA LYS A 121 -1.30 20.55 -11.44
C LYS A 121 -1.54 22.01 -11.73
N PRO A 122 -2.78 22.55 -11.56
CA PRO A 122 -3.05 23.98 -11.61
C PRO A 122 -2.16 24.78 -10.65
N ARG A 123 -1.67 25.94 -11.09
CA ARG A 123 -0.68 26.73 -10.32
C ARG A 123 -1.18 27.19 -8.96
N ASN A 124 -2.45 27.53 -8.85
CA ASN A 124 -3.04 28.07 -7.62
C ASN A 124 -3.60 26.95 -6.70
N MET A 125 -3.63 25.70 -7.14
CA MET A 125 -4.13 24.58 -6.35
C MET A 125 -3.07 24.05 -5.40
N ARG A 126 -3.46 23.71 -4.17
CA ARG A 126 -2.56 23.05 -3.19
C ARG A 126 -2.30 21.61 -3.62
N ASP A 127 -1.10 21.10 -3.35
CA ASP A 127 -0.72 19.72 -3.70
C ASP A 127 -1.68 18.70 -3.11
N MET A 128 -2.04 18.85 -1.83
CA MET A 128 -2.98 17.96 -1.16
C MET A 128 -4.38 17.96 -1.79
N ASN A 129 -4.87 19.13 -2.22
CA ASN A 129 -6.17 19.24 -2.88
C ASN A 129 -6.14 18.58 -4.26
N PHE A 130 -5.03 18.71 -5.00
CA PHE A 130 -4.89 18.07 -6.29
C PHE A 130 -4.77 16.55 -6.18
N ALA A 131 -4.03 16.04 -5.19
CA ALA A 131 -3.99 14.61 -4.89
C ALA A 131 -5.39 14.05 -4.54
N SER A 132 -6.16 14.78 -3.70
CA SER A 132 -7.54 14.40 -3.38
C SER A 132 -8.46 14.43 -4.60
N LEU A 133 -8.26 15.39 -5.50
CA LEU A 133 -9.01 15.50 -6.76
C LEU A 133 -8.75 14.27 -7.66
N ILE A 134 -7.48 13.88 -7.82
CA ILE A 134 -7.08 12.70 -8.58
C ILE A 134 -7.76 11.45 -8.00
N SER A 135 -7.66 11.23 -6.69
CA SER A 135 -8.27 10.07 -6.03
C SER A 135 -9.77 10.03 -6.24
N MET A 136 -10.46 11.16 -6.02
CA MET A 136 -11.92 11.27 -6.21
C MET A 136 -12.34 10.92 -7.64
N VAL A 137 -11.63 11.43 -8.65
CA VAL A 137 -11.95 11.15 -10.06
C VAL A 137 -11.69 9.68 -10.42
N LYS A 138 -10.58 9.09 -9.94
CA LYS A 138 -10.25 7.67 -10.15
C LYS A 138 -11.29 6.74 -9.52
N GLU A 139 -11.66 6.99 -8.26
CA GLU A 139 -12.68 6.21 -7.55
C GLU A 139 -14.04 6.32 -8.24
N TYR A 140 -14.43 7.55 -8.63
CA TYR A 140 -15.70 7.79 -9.30
C TYR A 140 -15.77 7.08 -10.66
N ARG A 141 -14.67 7.09 -11.43
CA ARG A 141 -14.52 6.31 -12.65
C ARG A 141 -14.78 4.82 -12.38
N SER A 142 -14.20 4.28 -11.32
CA SER A 142 -14.31 2.87 -10.93
C SER A 142 -15.72 2.53 -10.46
N VAL A 143 -16.35 3.37 -9.64
CA VAL A 143 -17.73 3.16 -9.15
C VAL A 143 -18.73 3.04 -10.30
N TYR A 144 -18.53 3.79 -11.40
CA TYR A 144 -19.38 3.77 -12.59
C TYR A 144 -18.84 2.89 -13.73
N GLU A 145 -17.77 2.13 -13.46
CA GLU A 145 -17.21 1.12 -14.39
C GLU A 145 -16.91 1.67 -15.79
N PHE A 146 -16.41 2.93 -15.85
CA PHE A 146 -15.95 3.51 -17.11
C PHE A 146 -14.60 2.93 -17.51
N TYR A 147 -14.63 1.74 -18.11
CA TYR A 147 -13.47 0.96 -18.53
C TYR A 147 -13.54 0.65 -20.03
N SER A 148 -13.32 1.69 -20.85
CA SER A 148 -13.19 1.51 -22.30
C SER A 148 -11.72 1.34 -22.71
N GLU A 149 -11.49 1.21 -24.00
CA GLU A 149 -10.15 1.15 -24.56
C GLU A 149 -9.41 2.49 -24.50
N SER A 150 -10.11 3.62 -24.35
CA SER A 150 -9.54 4.97 -24.29
C SER A 150 -9.61 5.52 -22.86
N LEU A 151 -8.48 5.60 -22.19
CA LEU A 151 -8.33 6.17 -20.85
C LEU A 151 -8.78 7.64 -20.78
N ILE A 152 -8.46 8.44 -21.80
CA ILE A 152 -8.86 9.85 -21.90
C ILE A 152 -10.38 9.98 -22.00
N ASP A 153 -11.04 9.15 -22.81
CA ASP A 153 -12.49 9.18 -22.97
C ASP A 153 -13.21 8.71 -21.70
N ASP A 154 -12.64 7.77 -20.97
CA ASP A 154 -13.17 7.34 -19.68
C ASP A 154 -13.10 8.47 -18.67
N TYR A 155 -11.99 9.17 -18.54
CA TYR A 155 -11.89 10.33 -17.65
C TYR A 155 -12.77 11.49 -18.10
N LYS A 156 -12.93 11.68 -19.42
CA LYS A 156 -13.84 12.70 -19.95
C LYS A 156 -15.28 12.45 -19.54
N ARG A 157 -15.76 11.20 -19.70
CA ARG A 157 -17.10 10.77 -19.24
C ARG A 157 -17.25 10.93 -17.73
N THR A 158 -16.23 10.55 -16.99
CA THR A 158 -16.20 10.66 -15.53
C THR A 158 -16.35 12.12 -15.07
N ILE A 159 -15.57 13.04 -15.62
CA ILE A 159 -15.58 14.46 -15.25
C ILE A 159 -16.91 15.12 -15.64
N GLN A 160 -17.46 14.82 -16.82
CA GLN A 160 -18.77 15.30 -17.24
C GLN A 160 -19.91 14.84 -16.32
N ARG A 161 -19.78 13.67 -15.72
CA ARG A 161 -20.74 13.16 -14.74
C ARG A 161 -20.52 13.79 -13.37
N LEU A 162 -19.29 13.95 -12.91
CA LEU A 162 -18.94 14.63 -11.67
C LEU A 162 -19.43 16.07 -11.65
N GLU A 163 -19.34 16.79 -12.78
CA GLU A 163 -19.85 18.16 -12.93
C GLU A 163 -21.36 18.22 -12.66
N ARG A 164 -22.13 17.24 -13.09
CA ARG A 164 -23.58 17.17 -12.90
C ARG A 164 -23.99 16.72 -11.49
N GLU A 165 -23.27 15.77 -10.90
CA GLU A 165 -23.70 15.10 -9.69
C GLU A 165 -22.97 15.61 -8.43
N GLN A 166 -21.70 16.04 -8.53
CA GLN A 166 -20.85 16.38 -7.39
C GLN A 166 -20.08 17.69 -7.53
N SER A 167 -20.58 18.64 -8.34
CA SER A 167 -19.88 19.91 -8.58
C SER A 167 -19.46 20.64 -7.30
N LYS A 168 -20.35 20.69 -6.28
CA LYS A 168 -20.07 21.34 -5.00
C LYS A 168 -18.93 20.71 -4.20
N GLN A 169 -18.74 19.40 -4.31
CA GLN A 169 -17.64 18.71 -3.64
C GLN A 169 -16.31 19.00 -4.34
N ILE A 170 -16.32 19.01 -5.66
CA ILE A 170 -15.17 19.39 -6.49
C ILE A 170 -14.80 20.86 -6.25
N GLU A 171 -15.76 21.77 -6.24
CA GLU A 171 -15.53 23.19 -5.96
C GLU A 171 -14.78 23.42 -4.65
N LYS A 172 -15.08 22.67 -3.58
CA LYS A 172 -14.38 22.76 -2.29
C LYS A 172 -12.87 22.60 -2.42
N LEU A 173 -12.39 21.77 -3.34
CA LEU A 173 -10.97 21.53 -3.57
C LEU A 173 -10.25 22.69 -4.26
N PHE A 174 -11.02 23.59 -4.93
CA PHE A 174 -10.50 24.77 -5.61
C PHE A 174 -10.51 26.04 -4.76
N TYR A 175 -10.90 25.95 -3.48
CA TYR A 175 -10.77 27.07 -2.57
C TYR A 175 -9.32 27.26 -2.09
N ASN A 176 -8.78 28.45 -2.33
CA ASN A 176 -7.53 28.91 -1.75
C ASN A 176 -7.86 29.91 -0.63
N TYR A 177 -7.72 29.46 0.62
CA TYR A 177 -8.25 30.14 1.81
C TYR A 177 -9.78 30.36 1.71
N ASN A 178 -10.22 31.57 1.38
CA ASN A 178 -11.64 31.92 1.27
C ASN A 178 -12.05 32.32 -0.16
N THR A 179 -11.17 32.17 -1.13
CA THR A 179 -11.40 32.57 -2.51
C THR A 179 -11.44 31.33 -3.41
N LEU A 180 -12.52 31.19 -4.17
CA LEU A 180 -12.63 30.14 -5.18
C LEU A 180 -11.74 30.52 -6.38
N ALA A 181 -10.87 29.61 -6.79
CA ALA A 181 -10.05 29.74 -8.00
C ALA A 181 -10.91 29.38 -9.23
N THR A 182 -11.74 30.27 -9.66
CA THR A 182 -12.75 30.08 -10.71
C THR A 182 -12.13 29.69 -12.05
N GLU A 183 -10.99 30.29 -12.42
CA GLU A 183 -10.27 29.94 -13.65
C GLU A 183 -9.77 28.50 -13.60
N ASP A 184 -9.06 28.12 -12.54
CA ASP A 184 -8.54 26.75 -12.38
C ASP A 184 -9.69 25.71 -12.36
N LEU A 185 -10.85 26.06 -11.76
CA LEU A 185 -12.03 25.19 -11.76
C LEU A 185 -12.65 25.06 -13.16
N SER A 186 -12.74 26.16 -13.91
CA SER A 186 -13.22 26.13 -15.29
C SER A 186 -12.29 25.32 -16.20
N ASP A 187 -10.98 25.47 -16.02
CA ASP A 187 -9.98 24.69 -16.73
C ASP A 187 -10.07 23.20 -16.39
N PHE A 188 -10.34 22.87 -15.13
CA PHE A 188 -10.56 21.47 -14.73
C PHE A 188 -11.77 20.85 -15.45
N TRP A 189 -12.91 21.53 -15.50
CA TRP A 189 -14.08 21.02 -16.21
C TRP A 189 -13.80 20.80 -17.72
N ALA A 190 -12.99 21.68 -18.31
CA ALA A 190 -12.61 21.58 -19.72
C ALA A 190 -11.51 20.54 -20.00
N HIS A 191 -10.46 20.48 -19.20
CA HIS A 191 -9.21 19.77 -19.48
C HIS A 191 -8.76 18.79 -18.38
N GLY A 192 -9.46 18.70 -17.26
CA GLY A 192 -9.05 17.83 -16.12
C GLY A 192 -8.92 16.37 -16.50
N HIS A 193 -9.68 15.89 -17.49
CA HIS A 193 -9.54 14.52 -18.02
C HIS A 193 -8.16 14.27 -18.63
N GLU A 194 -7.55 15.27 -19.30
CA GLU A 194 -6.20 15.15 -19.83
C GLU A 194 -5.16 15.15 -18.70
N TRP A 195 -5.34 15.97 -17.65
CA TRP A 195 -4.39 16.04 -16.52
C TRP A 195 -4.28 14.71 -15.80
N ILE A 196 -5.44 14.08 -15.53
CA ILE A 196 -5.50 12.83 -14.79
C ILE A 196 -5.04 11.66 -15.67
N ALA A 197 -5.43 11.63 -16.94
CA ALA A 197 -4.95 10.60 -17.87
C ALA A 197 -3.42 10.63 -18.01
N ARG A 198 -2.81 11.81 -18.18
CA ARG A 198 -1.36 11.97 -18.25
C ARG A 198 -0.64 11.60 -16.95
N TYR A 199 -1.26 11.87 -15.81
CA TYR A 199 -0.73 11.40 -14.54
C TYR A 199 -0.71 9.86 -14.48
N ASP A 200 -1.80 9.20 -14.84
CA ASP A 200 -1.88 7.75 -14.89
C ASP A 200 -0.86 7.15 -15.87
N GLU A 201 -0.73 7.72 -17.07
CA GLU A 201 0.29 7.33 -18.04
C GLU A 201 1.71 7.46 -17.46
N SER A 202 1.97 8.58 -16.74
CA SER A 202 3.25 8.81 -16.08
C SER A 202 3.52 7.75 -15.01
N LEU A 203 2.52 7.40 -14.21
CA LEU A 203 2.60 6.40 -13.15
C LEU A 203 2.82 5.00 -13.74
N GLN A 204 2.09 4.64 -14.79
CA GLN A 204 2.27 3.39 -15.51
C GLN A 204 3.67 3.28 -16.15
N SER A 205 4.20 4.37 -16.70
CA SER A 205 5.52 4.37 -17.37
C SER A 205 6.69 4.03 -16.42
N VAL A 206 6.48 4.21 -15.11
CA VAL A 206 7.44 3.88 -14.06
C VAL A 206 7.04 2.62 -13.27
N HIS A 207 6.08 1.86 -13.78
CA HIS A 207 5.48 0.69 -13.11
C HIS A 207 5.06 0.99 -11.66
N GLY A 208 4.54 2.18 -11.42
CA GLY A 208 4.03 2.64 -10.14
C GLY A 208 2.52 2.46 -10.02
N VAL A 209 2.05 2.31 -8.78
CA VAL A 209 0.64 2.41 -8.40
C VAL A 209 0.51 3.33 -7.21
N ASP A 210 -0.48 4.22 -7.20
CA ASP A 210 -0.85 4.98 -6.02
C ASP A 210 -1.84 4.19 -5.14
N PHE A 211 -2.18 4.73 -3.97
CA PHE A 211 -3.10 4.04 -3.05
C PHE A 211 -4.49 3.82 -3.66
N THR A 212 -4.97 4.77 -4.46
CA THR A 212 -6.26 4.67 -5.13
C THR A 212 -6.26 3.58 -6.20
N ASP A 213 -5.13 3.45 -6.93
CA ASP A 213 -4.97 2.41 -7.96
C ASP A 213 -5.04 1.00 -7.39
N LEU A 214 -4.62 0.79 -6.14
CA LEU A 214 -4.73 -0.52 -5.50
C LEU A 214 -6.18 -1.00 -5.48
N ILE A 215 -7.09 -0.13 -5.08
CA ILE A 215 -8.51 -0.45 -4.95
C ILE A 215 -9.18 -0.49 -6.33
N CYS A 216 -8.97 0.56 -7.15
CA CYS A 216 -9.50 0.66 -8.49
C CYS A 216 -9.05 -0.49 -9.39
N GLY A 217 -7.79 -0.89 -9.26
CA GLY A 217 -7.22 -2.00 -10.03
C GLY A 217 -7.88 -3.34 -9.69
N VAL A 218 -8.06 -3.65 -8.41
CA VAL A 218 -8.75 -4.88 -7.99
C VAL A 218 -10.22 -4.83 -8.37
N HIS A 219 -10.91 -3.68 -8.19
CA HIS A 219 -12.29 -3.53 -8.64
C HIS A 219 -12.43 -3.83 -10.15
N ARG A 220 -11.53 -3.29 -10.98
CA ARG A 220 -11.51 -3.56 -12.41
C ARG A 220 -11.23 -5.04 -12.74
N LEU A 221 -10.28 -5.66 -12.05
CA LEU A 221 -9.97 -7.10 -12.24
C LEU A 221 -11.19 -7.98 -11.92
N PHE A 222 -11.91 -7.68 -10.84
CA PHE A 222 -13.06 -8.45 -10.41
C PHE A 222 -14.32 -8.24 -11.28
N GLN A 223 -14.28 -7.31 -12.25
CA GLN A 223 -15.31 -7.29 -13.30
C GLN A 223 -15.22 -8.52 -14.20
N ASN A 224 -14.04 -9.15 -14.31
CA ASN A 224 -13.89 -10.45 -14.95
C ASN A 224 -14.42 -11.56 -14.02
N PRO A 225 -15.49 -12.30 -14.42
CA PRO A 225 -16.08 -13.34 -13.58
C PRO A 225 -15.11 -14.46 -13.19
N ASP A 226 -14.18 -14.83 -14.08
CA ASP A 226 -13.24 -15.93 -13.83
C ASP A 226 -12.20 -15.53 -12.79
N ILE A 227 -11.70 -14.29 -12.84
CA ILE A 227 -10.78 -13.75 -11.84
C ILE A 227 -11.50 -13.64 -10.50
N ARG A 228 -12.72 -13.06 -10.50
CA ARG A 228 -13.53 -12.92 -9.29
C ARG A 228 -13.80 -14.26 -8.62
N GLU A 229 -14.25 -15.26 -9.39
CA GLU A 229 -14.55 -16.60 -8.88
C GLU A 229 -13.32 -17.28 -8.28
N ARG A 230 -12.16 -17.15 -8.92
CA ARG A 230 -10.89 -17.68 -8.43
C ARG A 230 -10.52 -17.12 -7.06
N TRP A 231 -10.69 -15.81 -6.84
CA TRP A 231 -10.42 -15.17 -5.56
C TRP A 231 -11.50 -15.46 -4.53
N ARG A 232 -12.76 -15.49 -4.93
CA ARG A 232 -13.89 -15.82 -4.07
C ARG A 232 -13.78 -17.24 -3.52
N SER A 233 -13.55 -18.23 -4.38
CA SER A 233 -13.43 -19.65 -4.01
C SER A 233 -12.19 -19.98 -3.17
N ARG A 234 -11.21 -19.06 -3.10
CA ARG A 234 -10.01 -19.23 -2.26
C ARG A 234 -10.34 -19.18 -0.77
N TYR A 235 -11.37 -18.44 -0.39
CA TYR A 235 -11.74 -18.23 1.01
C TYR A 235 -13.10 -18.84 1.31
N GLN A 236 -13.27 -19.36 2.52
CA GLN A 236 -14.56 -19.82 3.04
C GLN A 236 -15.06 -18.93 4.18
N TYR A 237 -14.13 -18.35 4.96
CA TYR A 237 -14.42 -17.44 6.05
C TYR A 237 -13.73 -16.10 5.83
N VAL A 238 -14.52 -15.03 5.84
CA VAL A 238 -14.01 -13.66 5.70
C VAL A 238 -14.43 -12.84 6.91
N SER A 239 -13.46 -12.26 7.61
CA SER A 239 -13.71 -11.36 8.74
C SER A 239 -13.15 -9.98 8.43
N VAL A 240 -13.97 -8.93 8.65
CA VAL A 240 -13.57 -7.53 8.45
C VAL A 240 -13.73 -6.79 9.77
N ASP A 241 -12.61 -6.30 10.33
CA ASP A 241 -12.60 -5.46 11.55
C ASP A 241 -12.58 -3.98 11.16
N GLU A 242 -13.11 -3.12 12.04
CA GLU A 242 -13.21 -1.66 11.87
C GLU A 242 -13.94 -1.25 10.57
N MET A 243 -14.99 -1.98 10.22
CA MET A 243 -15.72 -1.79 8.96
C MET A 243 -16.31 -0.39 8.78
N GLN A 244 -16.51 0.38 9.86
CA GLN A 244 -17.01 1.76 9.79
C GLN A 244 -16.05 2.73 9.08
N ASP A 245 -14.80 2.33 8.83
CA ASP A 245 -13.81 3.13 8.12
C ASP A 245 -13.70 2.78 6.63
N THR A 246 -14.49 1.79 6.19
CA THR A 246 -14.49 1.31 4.81
C THR A 246 -15.14 2.34 3.87
N GLY A 247 -14.50 2.63 2.76
CA GLY A 247 -15.05 3.45 1.68
C GLY A 247 -16.01 2.69 0.77
N SER A 248 -16.80 3.40 -0.02
CA SER A 248 -17.81 2.78 -0.91
C SER A 248 -17.20 1.84 -1.95
N LEU A 249 -16.04 2.19 -2.52
CA LEU A 249 -15.35 1.34 -3.50
C LEU A 249 -14.70 0.12 -2.83
N GLU A 250 -14.13 0.30 -1.63
CA GLU A 250 -13.61 -0.79 -0.81
C GLU A 250 -14.71 -1.82 -0.49
N TYR A 251 -15.89 -1.33 -0.11
CA TYR A 251 -17.06 -2.18 0.15
C TYR A 251 -17.44 -3.00 -1.10
N LYS A 252 -17.52 -2.35 -2.27
CA LYS A 252 -17.84 -3.05 -3.53
C LYS A 252 -16.85 -4.17 -3.85
N VAL A 253 -15.54 -3.93 -3.65
CA VAL A 253 -14.52 -4.95 -3.87
C VAL A 253 -14.70 -6.13 -2.91
N MET A 254 -14.98 -5.83 -1.63
CA MET A 254 -15.20 -6.87 -0.62
C MET A 254 -16.50 -7.67 -0.90
N GLU A 255 -17.58 -6.98 -1.26
CA GLU A 255 -18.86 -7.60 -1.59
C GLU A 255 -18.72 -8.65 -2.70
N MET A 256 -17.88 -8.39 -3.70
CA MET A 256 -17.58 -9.35 -4.78
C MET A 256 -16.92 -10.65 -4.29
N LEU A 257 -16.34 -10.65 -3.08
CA LEU A 257 -15.73 -11.83 -2.45
C LEU A 257 -16.68 -12.56 -1.48
N TRP A 258 -17.81 -11.97 -1.13
CA TRP A 258 -18.65 -12.48 -0.04
C TRP A 258 -19.72 -13.51 -0.45
N GLU A 259 -20.13 -13.49 -1.68
CA GLU A 259 -21.16 -14.43 -2.18
C GLU A 259 -20.71 -15.88 -2.00
N GLY A 260 -21.48 -16.67 -1.24
CA GLY A 260 -21.18 -18.06 -0.93
C GLY A 260 -20.18 -18.29 0.21
N ASN A 261 -19.61 -17.23 0.79
CA ASN A 261 -18.66 -17.29 1.91
C ASN A 261 -19.36 -16.94 3.24
N HIS A 262 -18.75 -17.35 4.37
CA HIS A 262 -19.21 -16.95 5.70
C HIS A 262 -18.53 -15.65 6.11
N VAL A 263 -19.32 -14.58 6.17
CA VAL A 263 -18.80 -13.22 6.39
C VAL A 263 -19.11 -12.71 7.79
N LEU A 264 -18.12 -12.17 8.45
CA LEU A 264 -18.29 -11.44 9.69
C LEU A 264 -17.80 -9.99 9.49
N LEU A 265 -18.71 -9.02 9.59
CA LEU A 265 -18.37 -7.61 9.68
C LEU A 265 -18.42 -7.13 11.12
N CYS A 266 -17.35 -6.46 11.56
CA CYS A 266 -17.21 -5.95 12.93
C CYS A 266 -16.88 -4.46 12.92
N GLY A 267 -17.58 -3.69 13.74
CA GLY A 267 -17.32 -2.25 13.82
C GLY A 267 -18.05 -1.50 14.94
N ASP A 268 -17.71 -0.21 15.04
CA ASP A 268 -18.34 0.75 15.94
C ASP A 268 -18.79 1.98 15.13
N TYR A 269 -20.08 2.16 14.95
CA TYR A 269 -20.67 3.30 14.24
C TYR A 269 -20.19 4.67 14.69
N PHE A 270 -19.95 4.81 15.99
CA PHE A 270 -19.62 6.09 16.60
C PHE A 270 -18.13 6.42 16.54
N GLN A 271 -17.31 5.54 15.96
CA GLN A 271 -15.88 5.77 15.73
C GLN A 271 -15.55 6.05 14.27
N THR A 272 -16.52 6.36 13.43
CA THR A 272 -16.30 6.82 12.04
C THR A 272 -15.73 8.23 12.05
N ILE A 273 -14.46 8.38 11.67
CA ILE A 273 -13.73 9.65 11.63
C ILE A 273 -13.03 9.88 10.29
N TYR A 274 -13.44 9.15 9.25
CA TYR A 274 -12.91 9.23 7.89
C TYR A 274 -14.01 9.47 6.84
N GLU A 275 -15.12 10.13 7.23
CA GLU A 275 -16.22 10.50 6.31
C GLU A 275 -15.71 11.35 5.14
N TRP A 276 -14.69 12.17 5.37
CA TRP A 276 -14.02 12.94 4.34
C TRP A 276 -13.33 12.09 3.25
N ARG A 277 -13.12 10.78 3.49
CA ARG A 277 -12.68 9.78 2.51
C ARG A 277 -13.82 9.05 1.82
N GLY A 278 -15.08 9.44 2.06
CA GLY A 278 -16.24 8.80 1.46
C GLY A 278 -16.78 7.59 2.24
N SER A 279 -16.36 7.39 3.50
CA SER A 279 -16.93 6.35 4.36
C SER A 279 -18.37 6.74 4.75
N ASP A 280 -19.33 5.86 4.50
CA ASP A 280 -20.71 5.96 4.97
C ASP A 280 -21.13 4.63 5.60
N PRO A 281 -20.83 4.44 6.92
CA PRO A 281 -21.07 3.17 7.58
C PRO A 281 -22.54 2.79 7.66
N PHE A 282 -23.45 3.75 7.63
CA PHE A 282 -24.88 3.48 7.70
C PHE A 282 -25.37 2.86 6.41
N CYS A 283 -25.07 3.48 5.26
CA CYS A 283 -25.42 2.93 3.95
C CYS A 283 -24.79 1.55 3.73
N LEU A 284 -23.53 1.35 4.16
CA LEU A 284 -22.83 0.08 3.99
C LEU A 284 -23.47 -1.05 4.84
N LEU A 285 -23.85 -0.74 6.09
CA LEU A 285 -24.46 -1.72 6.98
C LEU A 285 -25.90 -2.04 6.58
N GLU A 286 -26.65 -1.05 6.09
CA GLU A 286 -27.97 -1.28 5.51
C GLU A 286 -27.87 -2.18 4.28
N ALA A 287 -26.90 -1.94 3.40
CA ALA A 287 -26.64 -2.79 2.23
C ALA A 287 -26.28 -4.22 2.68
N PHE A 288 -25.34 -4.39 3.58
CA PHE A 288 -24.95 -5.71 4.09
C PHE A 288 -26.13 -6.43 4.76
N THR A 289 -26.94 -5.71 5.55
CA THR A 289 -28.11 -6.29 6.23
C THR A 289 -29.17 -6.74 5.22
N ARG A 290 -29.42 -5.93 4.19
CA ARG A 290 -30.38 -6.25 3.13
C ARG A 290 -29.94 -7.43 2.28
N ASP A 291 -28.67 -7.44 1.86
CA ASP A 291 -28.18 -8.35 0.84
C ASP A 291 -27.70 -9.69 1.42
N PHE A 292 -27.23 -9.73 2.65
CA PHE A 292 -26.64 -10.92 3.29
C PHE A 292 -27.42 -11.43 4.51
N ASN A 293 -28.48 -10.73 4.98
CA ASN A 293 -29.31 -11.11 6.12
C ASN A 293 -28.52 -11.68 7.33
N PRO A 294 -27.55 -10.93 7.88
CA PRO A 294 -26.64 -11.42 8.90
C PRO A 294 -27.33 -11.59 10.25
N LEU A 295 -26.76 -12.45 11.09
CA LEU A 295 -27.06 -12.47 12.52
C LEU A 295 -26.47 -11.22 13.19
N LYS A 296 -27.30 -10.29 13.66
CA LYS A 296 -26.86 -9.12 14.42
C LYS A 296 -26.51 -9.55 15.87
N ILE A 297 -25.28 -9.24 16.28
CA ILE A 297 -24.82 -9.43 17.67
C ILE A 297 -24.25 -8.09 18.16
N ILE A 298 -24.58 -7.73 19.40
CA ILE A 298 -24.13 -6.48 20.02
C ILE A 298 -23.34 -6.82 21.28
N PHE A 299 -22.15 -6.21 21.45
CA PHE A 299 -21.39 -6.34 22.68
C PHE A 299 -21.75 -5.21 23.66
N TYR A 300 -22.23 -5.58 24.83
CA TYR A 300 -22.66 -4.64 25.88
C TYR A 300 -21.61 -4.43 26.98
N LYS A 301 -20.63 -5.31 27.14
CA LYS A 301 -19.60 -5.23 28.20
C LYS A 301 -18.30 -4.57 27.72
N ASN A 302 -17.91 -3.48 28.42
CA ASN A 302 -16.63 -2.83 28.23
C ASN A 302 -15.60 -3.33 29.22
N TYR A 303 -14.44 -3.78 28.74
CA TYR A 303 -13.35 -4.34 29.55
C TYR A 303 -12.15 -3.39 29.66
N ARG A 304 -12.16 -2.25 28.97
CA ARG A 304 -11.04 -1.31 28.89
C ARG A 304 -11.01 -0.35 30.06
N SER A 305 -12.10 0.37 30.31
CA SER A 305 -12.15 1.54 31.15
C SER A 305 -12.80 1.23 32.52
N ASN A 306 -12.45 2.01 33.54
CA ASN A 306 -13.21 1.99 34.81
C ASN A 306 -14.65 2.50 34.58
N ARG A 307 -15.52 2.30 35.58
CA ARG A 307 -16.94 2.60 35.46
C ARG A 307 -17.23 4.09 35.22
N THR A 308 -16.50 4.98 35.91
CA THR A 308 -16.67 6.44 35.73
C THR A 308 -16.37 6.89 34.32
N LEU A 309 -15.23 6.48 33.75
CA LEU A 309 -14.83 6.83 32.39
C LEU A 309 -15.79 6.27 31.36
N PHE A 310 -16.18 5.02 31.49
CA PHE A 310 -17.14 4.40 30.59
C PHE A 310 -18.51 5.10 30.66
N THR A 311 -19.05 5.31 31.86
CA THR A 311 -20.34 5.99 32.02
C THR A 311 -20.30 7.41 31.45
N MET A 312 -19.22 8.14 31.67
CA MET A 312 -19.03 9.47 31.15
C MET A 312 -19.04 9.43 29.62
N ALA A 313 -18.23 8.55 29.01
CA ALA A 313 -18.13 8.45 27.55
C ALA A 313 -19.46 8.05 26.90
N PHE A 314 -20.19 7.07 27.48
CA PHE A 314 -21.44 6.60 26.93
C PHE A 314 -22.59 7.62 27.11
N LYS A 315 -22.72 8.25 28.27
CA LYS A 315 -23.70 9.35 28.45
C LYS A 315 -23.40 10.56 27.56
N THR A 316 -22.13 10.88 27.34
CA THR A 316 -21.73 11.91 26.38
C THR A 316 -22.16 11.55 24.97
N LEU A 317 -21.95 10.31 24.56
CA LEU A 317 -22.41 9.80 23.26
C LEU A 317 -23.94 9.89 23.12
N GLN A 318 -24.69 9.49 24.14
CA GLN A 318 -26.17 9.61 24.16
C GLN A 318 -26.62 11.06 24.02
N ASN A 319 -25.94 11.99 24.68
CA ASN A 319 -26.27 13.42 24.60
C ASN A 319 -25.94 14.01 23.22
N MET A 320 -24.89 13.51 22.56
CA MET A 320 -24.49 13.95 21.20
C MET A 320 -25.39 13.35 20.11
N PHE A 321 -25.78 12.07 20.25
CA PHE A 321 -26.51 11.30 19.23
C PHE A 321 -27.71 10.52 19.83
N PRO A 322 -28.70 11.20 20.44
CA PRO A 322 -29.75 10.50 21.23
C PRO A 322 -30.60 9.53 20.39
N GLN A 323 -30.95 9.89 19.16
CA GLN A 323 -31.75 9.03 18.29
C GLN A 323 -30.94 7.83 17.78
N LEU A 324 -29.70 8.07 17.35
CA LEU A 324 -28.85 7.06 16.76
C LEU A 324 -28.41 5.99 17.76
N VAL A 325 -28.08 6.40 19.00
CA VAL A 325 -27.72 5.46 20.07
C VAL A 325 -28.88 4.51 20.37
N GLY A 326 -30.13 5.03 20.41
CA GLY A 326 -31.32 4.22 20.60
C GLY A 326 -31.65 3.26 19.45
N THR A 327 -31.15 3.53 18.23
CA THR A 327 -31.30 2.61 17.08
C THR A 327 -30.25 1.49 17.12
N VAL A 328 -29.05 1.79 17.64
CA VAL A 328 -27.92 0.84 17.66
C VAL A 328 -28.02 -0.09 18.88
N TYR A 329 -28.33 0.42 20.05
CA TYR A 329 -28.33 -0.31 21.32
C TYR A 329 -29.74 -0.48 21.89
N ASP A 330 -30.20 -1.72 22.00
CA ASP A 330 -31.48 -2.07 22.63
C ASP A 330 -31.41 -1.99 24.15
N GLU A 331 -30.22 -2.24 24.74
CA GLU A 331 -29.90 -2.15 26.15
C GLU A 331 -28.70 -1.23 26.41
N MET A 332 -28.56 -0.70 27.60
CA MET A 332 -27.47 0.17 27.93
C MET A 332 -26.18 -0.64 28.15
N PRO A 333 -25.09 -0.39 27.39
CA PRO A 333 -23.81 -1.02 27.68
C PRO A 333 -23.26 -0.65 29.06
N GLU A 334 -22.50 -1.57 29.67
CA GLU A 334 -21.96 -1.41 31.02
C GLU A 334 -20.45 -1.68 31.10
N ALA A 335 -19.78 -1.08 32.07
CA ALA A 335 -18.40 -1.39 32.37
C ALA A 335 -18.30 -2.71 33.14
N ASN A 336 -17.38 -3.60 32.73
CA ASN A 336 -17.07 -4.81 33.46
C ASN A 336 -16.28 -4.54 34.76
N SER A 337 -15.68 -3.34 34.90
CA SER A 337 -14.90 -2.95 36.09
C SER A 337 -15.79 -2.64 37.30
N ALA A 338 -15.43 -3.21 38.42
CA ALA A 338 -16.03 -2.85 39.70
C ALA A 338 -15.47 -1.52 40.29
N SER A 339 -14.37 -1.01 39.72
CA SER A 339 -13.73 0.23 40.16
C SER A 339 -14.47 1.45 39.63
N ASP A 340 -14.82 2.37 40.52
CA ASP A 340 -15.48 3.64 40.18
C ASP A 340 -14.41 4.66 39.81
N GLY A 341 -13.28 4.59 39.53
CA GLY A 341 -12.30 5.59 39.11
C GLY A 341 -12.52 7.03 39.60
N ALA A 342 -11.58 7.89 39.42
CA ALA A 342 -11.72 9.32 39.73
C ALA A 342 -12.63 10.01 38.69
N PRO A 343 -13.34 11.11 39.08
CA PRO A 343 -14.02 11.97 38.11
C PRO A 343 -13.07 12.50 37.03
N VAL A 344 -13.62 12.75 35.86
CA VAL A 344 -12.86 13.38 34.76
C VAL A 344 -12.53 14.82 35.13
N LEU A 345 -11.24 15.15 35.13
CA LEU A 345 -10.79 16.49 35.46
C LEU A 345 -10.89 17.40 34.24
N VAL A 346 -11.65 18.47 34.33
CA VAL A 346 -11.70 19.54 33.33
C VAL A 346 -11.03 20.78 33.96
N LYS A 347 -9.86 21.16 33.42
CA LYS A 347 -9.05 22.27 33.91
C LYS A 347 -9.14 23.46 32.96
N ASP A 348 -9.59 24.61 33.47
CA ASP A 348 -9.36 25.85 32.74
C ASP A 348 -7.94 26.36 33.00
N CYS A 349 -7.31 26.85 31.95
CA CYS A 349 -6.00 27.44 31.99
C CYS A 349 -6.08 28.86 31.43
N ARG A 350 -5.26 29.77 31.97
CA ARG A 350 -5.26 31.14 31.48
C ARG A 350 -4.88 31.19 29.97
N ASN A 351 -3.81 30.52 29.62
CA ASN A 351 -3.29 30.51 28.24
C ASN A 351 -2.52 29.21 27.96
N GLU A 352 -1.97 29.05 26.75
CA GLU A 352 -1.25 27.83 26.34
C GLU A 352 0.00 27.53 27.19
N TYR A 353 0.66 28.53 27.74
CA TYR A 353 1.81 28.33 28.63
C TYR A 353 1.37 27.68 29.95
N THR A 354 0.33 28.20 30.57
CA THR A 354 -0.22 27.63 31.82
C THR A 354 -0.82 26.24 31.60
N GLU A 355 -1.42 26.01 30.45
CA GLU A 355 -1.94 24.71 30.03
C GLU A 355 -0.81 23.67 29.89
N SER A 356 0.21 23.98 29.10
CA SER A 356 1.35 23.08 28.89
C SER A 356 2.10 22.78 30.18
N LYS A 357 2.26 23.78 31.04
CA LYS A 357 2.91 23.60 32.35
C LYS A 357 2.12 22.69 33.25
N PHE A 358 0.80 22.87 33.32
CA PHE A 358 -0.11 22.02 34.10
C PHE A 358 -0.05 20.55 33.62
N ILE A 359 -0.16 20.32 32.31
CA ILE A 359 -0.06 18.97 31.73
C ILE A 359 1.29 18.33 32.05
N TYR A 360 2.37 19.07 31.85
CA TYR A 360 3.73 18.57 32.11
C TYR A 360 3.94 18.18 33.57
N ASP A 361 3.50 19.02 34.51
CA ASP A 361 3.66 18.75 35.94
C ASP A 361 2.82 17.53 36.38
N ARG A 362 1.60 17.38 35.84
CA ARG A 362 0.77 16.17 36.07
C ARG A 362 1.44 14.92 35.51
N ILE A 363 1.99 14.96 34.34
CA ILE A 363 2.73 13.84 33.73
C ILE A 363 3.96 13.47 34.58
N CYS A 364 4.67 14.46 35.11
CA CYS A 364 5.83 14.22 35.96
C CYS A 364 5.45 13.55 37.31
N ALA A 365 4.24 13.78 37.81
CA ALA A 365 3.74 13.17 39.03
C ALA A 365 3.32 11.69 38.86
N LEU A 366 3.10 11.24 37.60
CA LEU A 366 2.74 9.85 37.32
C LEU A 366 3.95 8.91 37.38
N PRO A 367 3.73 7.60 37.62
CA PRO A 367 4.78 6.59 37.54
C PRO A 367 5.49 6.61 36.19
N LYS A 368 6.80 6.33 36.15
CA LYS A 368 7.58 6.33 34.90
C LYS A 368 7.13 5.28 33.88
N ASN A 369 6.59 4.18 34.36
CA ASN A 369 6.07 3.07 33.54
C ASN A 369 4.59 3.21 33.19
N ALA A 370 3.93 4.31 33.59
CA ALA A 370 2.53 4.56 33.23
C ALA A 370 2.41 4.80 31.70
N SER A 371 1.38 4.19 31.11
CA SER A 371 1.03 4.44 29.71
C SER A 371 0.28 5.78 29.60
N ILE A 372 0.90 6.78 28.97
CA ILE A 372 0.38 8.15 28.91
C ILE A 372 0.24 8.57 27.45
N GLY A 373 -0.90 9.20 27.12
CA GLY A 373 -1.13 9.83 25.81
C GLY A 373 -1.54 11.31 25.98
N VAL A 374 -0.92 12.22 25.23
CA VAL A 374 -1.34 13.61 25.10
C VAL A 374 -2.04 13.78 23.75
N LEU A 375 -3.34 14.02 23.77
CA LEU A 375 -4.18 14.10 22.60
C LEU A 375 -4.52 15.56 22.27
N VAL A 376 -4.46 15.91 21.01
CA VAL A 376 -4.76 17.26 20.47
C VAL A 376 -5.60 17.16 19.20
N ARG A 377 -6.22 18.28 18.78
CA ARG A 377 -7.02 18.31 17.55
C ARG A 377 -6.16 18.41 16.30
N ASP A 378 -5.03 19.10 16.34
CA ASP A 378 -4.20 19.35 15.17
C ASP A 378 -2.68 19.25 15.47
N ASN A 379 -1.89 19.04 14.41
CA ASN A 379 -0.44 18.87 14.50
C ASN A 379 0.29 20.15 14.97
N ARG A 380 -0.27 21.34 14.73
CA ARG A 380 0.36 22.60 15.20
C ARG A 380 0.34 22.70 16.71
N LYS A 381 -0.77 22.26 17.34
CA LYS A 381 -0.88 22.20 18.79
C LYS A 381 0.07 21.14 19.35
N ALA A 382 0.17 19.98 18.70
CA ALA A 382 1.10 18.92 19.10
C ALA A 382 2.56 19.43 19.11
N GLN A 383 2.96 20.10 18.05
CA GLN A 383 4.30 20.66 17.92
C GLN A 383 4.60 21.69 19.01
N ARG A 384 3.68 22.63 19.26
CA ARG A 384 3.85 23.65 20.30
C ARG A 384 3.99 23.07 21.70
N LEU A 385 3.16 22.07 22.02
CA LEU A 385 3.25 21.36 23.31
C LEU A 385 4.59 20.64 23.45
N SER A 386 5.04 19.97 22.40
CA SER A 386 6.33 19.28 22.41
C SER A 386 7.49 20.25 22.65
N GLU A 387 7.55 21.38 21.92
CA GLU A 387 8.58 22.40 22.11
C GLU A 387 8.62 22.94 23.53
N GLN A 388 7.44 23.11 24.17
CA GLN A 388 7.35 23.58 25.56
C GLN A 388 7.80 22.48 26.54
N PHE A 389 7.38 21.24 26.33
CA PHE A 389 7.78 20.10 27.18
C PHE A 389 9.29 19.85 27.09
N GLU A 390 9.90 20.00 25.94
CA GLU A 390 11.36 19.91 25.79
C GLU A 390 12.08 21.02 26.60
N ARG A 391 11.58 22.25 26.56
CA ARG A 391 12.13 23.34 27.40
C ARG A 391 12.02 23.01 28.88
N TYR A 392 10.86 22.48 29.34
CA TYR A 392 10.71 22.08 30.75
C TYR A 392 11.61 20.90 31.13
N ASN A 393 11.91 20.00 30.19
CA ASN A 393 12.87 18.93 30.38
C ASN A 393 14.30 19.43 30.55
N GLN A 394 14.71 20.48 29.82
CA GLN A 394 16.07 21.06 29.93
C GLN A 394 16.38 21.57 31.33
N ASP A 395 15.36 22.07 32.04
CA ASP A 395 15.49 22.58 33.42
C ASP A 395 15.54 21.46 34.48
N LYS A 396 15.40 20.19 34.09
CA LYS A 396 15.37 19.05 35.02
C LYS A 396 16.60 18.15 34.88
N PRO A 397 17.03 17.52 35.99
CA PRO A 397 18.03 16.45 35.98
C PRO A 397 17.60 15.34 35.01
N GLU A 398 18.53 14.70 34.33
CA GLU A 398 18.27 13.63 33.34
C GLU A 398 17.41 12.50 33.92
N SER A 399 17.62 12.17 35.20
CA SER A 399 16.84 11.15 35.92
C SER A 399 15.35 11.49 36.11
N GLU A 400 14.96 12.78 36.01
CA GLU A 400 13.59 13.25 36.18
C GLU A 400 12.90 13.60 34.86
N ARG A 401 13.64 13.63 33.78
CA ARG A 401 13.10 13.95 32.45
C ARG A 401 12.07 12.94 31.99
N ARG A 402 11.08 13.41 31.27
CA ARG A 402 10.07 12.60 30.57
C ARG A 402 10.34 12.69 29.07
N PRO A 403 10.63 11.58 28.40
CA PRO A 403 10.81 11.60 26.96
C PRO A 403 9.45 11.75 26.27
N PHE A 404 9.32 12.77 25.43
CA PHE A 404 8.13 12.98 24.59
C PHE A 404 8.45 12.68 23.14
N MET A 405 7.42 12.40 22.36
CA MET A 405 7.54 12.14 20.93
C MET A 405 6.34 12.73 20.19
N ILE A 406 6.63 13.59 19.20
CA ILE A 406 5.63 14.10 18.27
C ILE A 406 5.48 13.14 17.09
N ILE A 407 4.32 13.17 16.48
CA ILE A 407 3.95 12.33 15.35
C ILE A 407 4.75 12.52 14.08
N ASP A 408 5.32 13.68 13.80
CA ASP A 408 6.24 13.79 12.66
C ASP A 408 7.49 12.90 12.84
N GLU A 409 7.79 12.49 14.07
CA GLU A 409 8.73 11.39 14.33
C GLU A 409 8.16 10.01 13.98
N TYR A 410 6.82 9.84 13.92
CA TYR A 410 6.18 8.58 13.51
C TYR A 410 6.14 8.35 11.99
N LYS A 411 6.35 9.41 11.19
CA LYS A 411 6.52 9.28 9.73
C LYS A 411 7.93 8.82 9.38
N PHE A 412 8.42 7.80 10.09
CA PHE A 412 9.78 7.33 9.96
C PHE A 412 10.16 7.02 8.51
N PHE A 413 9.33 6.27 7.79
CA PHE A 413 9.56 5.93 6.40
C PHE A 413 9.39 7.11 5.42
N ARG A 414 8.82 8.23 5.85
CA ARG A 414 8.72 9.47 5.04
C ARG A 414 9.92 10.40 5.23
N ARG A 415 10.83 10.10 6.16
CA ARG A 415 12.06 10.88 6.35
C ARG A 415 12.93 10.78 5.11
N GLN A 416 13.53 11.90 4.75
CA GLN A 416 14.34 12.03 3.54
C GLN A 416 15.43 10.95 3.42
N GLU A 417 16.20 10.74 4.49
CA GLU A 417 17.28 9.76 4.58
C GLU A 417 16.79 8.32 4.48
N ILE A 418 15.61 8.05 4.99
CA ILE A 418 14.99 6.73 4.92
C ILE A 418 14.44 6.48 3.50
N LYS A 419 13.77 7.48 2.92
CA LYS A 419 13.30 7.40 1.52
C LYS A 419 14.45 7.24 0.53
N ASP A 420 15.61 7.82 0.81
CA ASP A 420 16.80 7.62 -0.04
C ASP A 420 17.22 6.14 -0.05
N ILE A 421 17.20 5.49 1.10
CA ILE A 421 17.49 4.04 1.20
C ILE A 421 16.38 3.21 0.54
N MET A 422 15.11 3.55 0.81
CA MET A 422 13.98 2.87 0.18
C MET A 422 14.01 2.99 -1.34
N ALA A 423 14.53 4.09 -1.89
CA ALA A 423 14.69 4.26 -3.33
C ALA A 423 15.62 3.20 -3.95
N TYR A 424 16.71 2.83 -3.27
CA TYR A 424 17.55 1.71 -3.73
C TYR A 424 16.79 0.38 -3.71
N PHE A 425 16.03 0.11 -2.66
CA PHE A 425 15.22 -1.10 -2.57
C PHE A 425 14.10 -1.14 -3.60
N LYS A 426 13.44 0.00 -3.86
CA LYS A 426 12.45 0.11 -4.93
C LYS A 426 13.05 -0.20 -6.30
N LEU A 427 14.26 0.32 -6.61
CA LEU A 427 14.96 0.04 -7.86
C LEU A 427 15.44 -1.42 -8.00
N LEU A 428 15.63 -2.14 -6.90
CA LEU A 428 15.90 -3.58 -6.97
C LEU A 428 14.64 -4.35 -7.40
N MET A 429 13.47 -3.95 -6.91
CA MET A 429 12.19 -4.60 -7.21
C MET A 429 11.58 -4.12 -8.53
N ASN A 430 11.77 -2.84 -8.86
CA ASN A 430 11.25 -2.18 -10.06
C ASN A 430 12.36 -1.39 -10.77
N PRO A 431 13.04 -1.98 -11.73
CA PRO A 431 14.09 -1.30 -12.50
C PRO A 431 13.59 -0.09 -13.33
N ASN A 432 12.28 0.06 -13.50
CA ASN A 432 11.66 1.15 -14.24
C ASN A 432 11.31 2.37 -13.37
N ASP A 433 11.51 2.31 -12.04
CA ASP A 433 11.20 3.40 -11.12
C ASP A 433 12.13 4.62 -11.32
N ALA A 434 11.79 5.45 -12.29
CA ALA A 434 12.54 6.68 -12.57
C ALA A 434 12.46 7.71 -11.43
N VAL A 435 11.44 7.67 -10.57
CA VAL A 435 11.31 8.58 -9.41
C VAL A 435 12.38 8.25 -8.37
N SER A 436 12.52 6.97 -8.02
CA SER A 436 13.60 6.49 -7.16
C SER A 436 14.99 6.73 -7.76
N ALA A 437 15.14 6.49 -9.08
CA ALA A 437 16.39 6.78 -9.78
C ALA A 437 16.75 8.28 -9.68
N LYS A 438 15.83 9.20 -9.94
CA LYS A 438 16.04 10.64 -9.80
C LYS A 438 16.47 11.04 -8.40
N ARG A 439 15.83 10.47 -7.38
CA ARG A 439 16.17 10.72 -5.98
C ARG A 439 17.63 10.36 -5.68
N ILE A 440 18.07 9.19 -6.11
CA ILE A 440 19.45 8.72 -5.93
C ILE A 440 20.43 9.57 -6.74
N ILE A 441 20.15 9.80 -8.00
CA ILE A 441 21.03 10.52 -8.93
C ILE A 441 21.28 11.94 -8.45
N LYS A 442 20.24 12.68 -8.09
CA LYS A 442 20.33 14.07 -7.61
C LYS A 442 21.24 14.23 -6.38
N ARG A 443 21.35 13.20 -5.57
CA ARG A 443 22.08 13.26 -4.29
C ARG A 443 23.42 12.59 -4.32
N TYR A 444 23.53 11.45 -4.98
CA TYR A 444 24.74 10.61 -4.89
C TYR A 444 25.55 10.56 -6.19
N VAL A 445 25.06 11.13 -7.29
CA VAL A 445 25.79 11.19 -8.56
C VAL A 445 26.29 12.62 -8.81
N SER A 446 27.60 12.82 -8.67
CA SER A 446 28.20 14.14 -8.84
C SER A 446 28.04 14.63 -10.29
N GLY A 447 27.69 15.91 -10.43
CA GLY A 447 27.60 16.58 -11.74
C GLY A 447 26.33 16.33 -12.53
N ILE A 448 25.34 15.59 -11.98
CA ILE A 448 24.03 15.35 -12.59
C ILE A 448 22.95 16.07 -11.77
N GLY A 449 22.49 17.21 -12.26
CA GLY A 449 21.35 17.95 -11.70
C GLY A 449 20.11 17.89 -12.58
N ASP A 450 19.05 18.60 -12.15
CA ASP A 450 17.73 18.59 -12.84
C ASP A 450 17.79 18.90 -14.34
N ALA A 451 18.67 19.78 -14.76
CA ALA A 451 18.82 20.12 -16.18
C ALA A 451 19.30 18.92 -17.01
N ARG A 452 20.30 18.18 -16.51
CA ARG A 452 20.81 16.99 -17.20
C ARG A 452 19.82 15.83 -17.15
N ILE A 453 19.10 15.69 -16.04
CA ILE A 453 18.02 14.67 -15.92
C ILE A 453 16.94 14.97 -16.97
N ARG A 454 16.48 16.21 -17.09
CA ARG A 454 15.50 16.59 -18.14
C ARG A 454 16.02 16.37 -19.54
N ASP A 455 17.30 16.55 -19.78
CA ASP A 455 17.90 16.30 -21.10
C ASP A 455 17.93 14.81 -21.42
N ILE A 456 18.31 13.95 -20.47
CA ILE A 456 18.25 12.49 -20.61
C ILE A 456 16.82 12.01 -20.88
N GLU A 457 15.83 12.57 -20.20
CA GLU A 457 14.41 12.23 -20.37
C GLU A 457 13.72 12.99 -21.51
N SER A 458 14.47 13.74 -22.33
CA SER A 458 13.90 14.50 -23.44
C SER A 458 13.23 13.59 -24.49
N PRO A 459 12.22 14.10 -25.23
CA PRO A 459 11.58 13.32 -26.28
C PRO A 459 12.58 12.75 -27.30
N LYS A 460 13.67 13.47 -27.57
CA LYS A 460 14.76 13.01 -28.45
C LYS A 460 15.41 11.72 -27.93
N ASN A 461 15.76 11.67 -26.65
CA ASN A 461 16.41 10.48 -26.08
C ASN A 461 15.42 9.34 -25.86
N ARG A 462 14.16 9.66 -25.55
CA ARG A 462 13.09 8.65 -25.50
C ARG A 462 12.82 8.01 -26.86
N SER A 463 12.84 8.77 -27.94
CA SER A 463 12.60 8.22 -29.30
C SER A 463 13.67 7.25 -29.78
N VAL A 464 14.84 7.22 -29.16
CA VAL A 464 15.88 6.21 -29.41
C VAL A 464 15.84 5.03 -28.42
N GLY A 465 14.79 4.92 -27.61
CA GLY A 465 14.57 3.82 -26.69
C GLY A 465 15.37 3.90 -25.38
N LEU A 466 15.90 5.08 -24.98
CA LEU A 466 16.63 5.26 -23.73
C LEU A 466 15.70 5.71 -22.57
N LYS A 467 15.94 5.16 -21.39
CA LYS A 467 15.35 5.55 -20.09
C LYS A 467 16.44 6.05 -19.15
N LEU A 468 16.09 6.93 -18.19
CA LEU A 468 17.03 7.40 -17.18
C LEU A 468 17.61 6.23 -16.36
N THR A 469 16.80 5.23 -16.07
CA THR A 469 17.21 4.06 -15.30
C THR A 469 18.25 3.19 -15.99
N ASP A 470 18.38 3.25 -17.32
CA ASP A 470 19.42 2.52 -18.06
C ASP A 470 20.82 2.93 -17.62
N PHE A 471 21.02 4.22 -17.25
CA PHE A 471 22.30 4.73 -16.76
C PHE A 471 22.66 4.22 -15.35
N MET A 472 21.75 3.55 -14.68
CA MET A 472 22.00 2.89 -13.40
C MET A 472 22.25 1.39 -13.56
N ASP A 473 22.49 0.93 -14.79
CA ASP A 473 22.78 -0.48 -15.09
C ASP A 473 23.99 -0.63 -15.99
N MET A 474 24.71 -1.77 -15.87
CA MET A 474 25.98 -2.00 -16.55
C MET A 474 25.91 -2.21 -18.05
N PRO A 475 24.86 -2.80 -18.66
CA PRO A 475 24.85 -3.12 -20.08
C PRO A 475 25.22 -1.97 -21.02
N ILE A 476 24.75 -0.73 -20.72
CA ILE A 476 25.06 0.45 -21.56
C ILE A 476 26.54 0.88 -21.52
N PHE A 477 27.31 0.42 -20.51
CA PHE A 477 28.74 0.73 -20.38
C PHE A 477 29.62 -0.25 -21.17
N GLU A 478 29.13 -1.47 -21.41
CA GLU A 478 29.82 -2.53 -22.10
C GLU A 478 29.72 -2.36 -23.64
N ALA A 479 28.47 -2.12 -24.09
CA ALA A 479 28.19 -1.97 -25.54
C ALA A 479 26.85 -1.20 -25.74
N GLU A 480 26.49 -1.01 -26.98
CA GLU A 480 25.13 -0.61 -27.34
C GLU A 480 24.12 -1.65 -26.86
N PRO A 481 23.01 -1.25 -26.16
CA PRO A 481 22.11 -2.19 -25.47
C PRO A 481 21.58 -3.35 -26.31
N TYR A 482 21.35 -3.12 -27.59
CA TYR A 482 20.83 -4.13 -28.53
C TYR A 482 21.90 -4.78 -29.43
N ALA A 483 23.19 -4.44 -29.24
CA ALA A 483 24.27 -4.96 -30.09
C ALA A 483 24.34 -6.48 -30.10
N LYS A 484 24.17 -7.13 -28.95
CA LYS A 484 24.16 -8.59 -28.85
C LYS A 484 22.96 -9.18 -29.59
N LEU A 485 21.78 -8.56 -29.51
CA LEU A 485 20.56 -8.99 -30.18
C LEU A 485 20.76 -8.95 -31.71
N VAL A 486 21.20 -7.80 -32.22
CA VAL A 486 21.41 -7.61 -33.68
C VAL A 486 22.48 -8.58 -34.21
N ALA A 487 23.62 -8.70 -33.52
CA ALA A 487 24.66 -9.65 -33.88
C ALA A 487 24.17 -11.11 -33.81
N GLY A 488 23.38 -11.45 -32.81
CA GLY A 488 22.82 -12.80 -32.66
C GLY A 488 21.82 -13.16 -33.74
N LEU A 489 21.02 -12.21 -34.23
CA LEU A 489 20.15 -12.42 -35.38
C LEU A 489 20.93 -12.70 -36.68
N GLU A 490 22.03 -11.97 -36.89
CA GLU A 490 22.89 -12.18 -38.09
C GLU A 490 23.50 -13.60 -38.15
N VAL A 491 23.78 -14.19 -37.01
CA VAL A 491 24.36 -15.55 -36.92
C VAL A 491 23.34 -16.63 -36.54
N GLY A 492 22.07 -16.28 -36.41
CA GLY A 492 21.00 -17.22 -36.08
C GLY A 492 21.09 -17.83 -34.66
N GLU A 493 21.53 -17.06 -33.67
CA GLU A 493 21.66 -17.46 -32.26
C GLU A 493 20.51 -16.96 -31.38
N VAL A 494 19.52 -16.30 -31.95
CA VAL A 494 18.36 -15.79 -31.20
C VAL A 494 17.29 -16.87 -31.09
N VAL A 495 16.86 -17.15 -29.87
CA VAL A 495 15.80 -18.10 -29.51
C VAL A 495 14.61 -17.31 -28.98
N VAL A 496 13.50 -17.33 -29.69
CA VAL A 496 12.20 -16.86 -29.22
C VAL A 496 11.57 -17.98 -28.39
N TYR A 497 11.08 -17.68 -27.18
CA TYR A 497 10.76 -18.68 -26.18
C TYR A 497 9.52 -18.24 -25.40
N ASP A 498 8.66 -19.23 -25.09
CA ASP A 498 7.45 -19.09 -24.29
C ASP A 498 7.09 -20.40 -23.60
N VAL A 499 6.37 -20.36 -22.49
CA VAL A 499 5.92 -21.56 -21.76
C VAL A 499 4.44 -21.46 -21.36
N GLU A 500 3.76 -22.63 -21.40
CA GLU A 500 2.48 -22.79 -20.73
C GLU A 500 2.66 -23.54 -19.42
N SER A 501 1.79 -23.23 -18.44
CA SER A 501 1.93 -23.73 -17.07
C SER A 501 0.60 -24.04 -16.38
N THR A 502 0.67 -24.80 -15.26
CA THR A 502 -0.52 -25.13 -14.45
C THR A 502 -1.09 -23.93 -13.68
N GLY A 503 -0.44 -22.78 -13.75
CA GLY A 503 -0.84 -21.57 -13.08
C GLY A 503 0.32 -20.56 -13.04
N THR A 504 0.21 -19.52 -12.24
CA THR A 504 1.09 -18.34 -12.31
C THR A 504 2.02 -18.17 -11.14
N ASP A 505 1.91 -19.04 -10.13
CA ASP A 505 2.88 -19.07 -9.06
C ASP A 505 4.11 -19.86 -9.50
N THR A 506 5.13 -19.16 -9.98
CA THR A 506 6.36 -19.78 -10.49
C THR A 506 7.03 -20.71 -9.49
N THR A 507 6.74 -20.56 -8.18
CA THR A 507 7.29 -21.40 -7.12
C THR A 507 6.51 -22.70 -6.89
N GLN A 508 5.21 -22.73 -7.20
CA GLN A 508 4.30 -23.85 -6.94
C GLN A 508 3.81 -24.52 -8.22
N ASP A 509 3.65 -23.75 -9.28
CA ASP A 509 3.13 -24.23 -10.54
C ASP A 509 4.20 -24.97 -11.36
N ARG A 510 3.74 -25.69 -12.39
CA ARG A 510 4.55 -26.56 -13.24
C ARG A 510 4.46 -26.14 -14.68
N ILE A 511 5.54 -26.22 -15.40
CA ILE A 511 5.52 -26.07 -16.86
C ILE A 511 4.84 -27.28 -17.49
N ILE A 512 3.95 -27.05 -18.46
CA ILE A 512 3.24 -28.09 -19.21
C ILE A 512 3.59 -28.11 -20.70
N GLN A 513 4.03 -26.97 -21.24
CA GLN A 513 4.56 -26.86 -22.61
C GLN A 513 5.77 -25.93 -22.60
N ILE A 514 6.80 -26.28 -23.34
CA ILE A 514 7.89 -25.36 -23.69
C ILE A 514 7.91 -25.26 -25.22
N ALA A 515 7.73 -24.05 -25.73
CA ALA A 515 7.90 -23.72 -27.13
C ALA A 515 9.09 -22.78 -27.32
N ALA A 516 9.95 -23.08 -28.25
CA ALA A 516 11.07 -22.20 -28.61
C ALA A 516 11.43 -22.33 -30.08
N MET A 517 11.81 -21.22 -30.67
CA MET A 517 12.14 -21.14 -32.07
C MET A 517 13.42 -20.32 -32.27
N ARG A 518 14.41 -20.92 -32.89
CA ARG A 518 15.63 -20.22 -33.28
C ARG A 518 15.40 -19.52 -34.63
N ILE A 519 15.71 -18.24 -34.72
CA ILE A 519 15.45 -17.41 -35.90
C ILE A 519 16.70 -16.72 -36.42
N ASP A 520 16.68 -16.40 -37.70
CA ASP A 520 17.68 -15.55 -38.39
C ASP A 520 17.23 -14.07 -38.38
N LYS A 521 18.05 -13.20 -39.01
CA LYS A 521 17.80 -11.77 -39.16
C LYS A 521 16.55 -11.40 -39.96
N ASP A 522 16.05 -12.33 -40.75
CA ASP A 522 14.84 -12.14 -41.53
C ASP A 522 13.59 -12.71 -40.85
N GLY A 523 13.79 -13.34 -39.67
CA GLY A 523 12.73 -13.99 -38.91
C GLY A 523 12.40 -15.40 -39.38
N ASN A 524 13.24 -15.98 -40.28
CA ASN A 524 13.05 -17.35 -40.72
C ASN A 524 13.43 -18.32 -39.63
N GLU A 525 12.61 -19.35 -39.46
CA GLU A 525 12.87 -20.44 -38.52
C GLU A 525 14.10 -21.26 -38.97
N ILE A 526 15.07 -21.40 -38.05
CA ILE A 526 16.27 -22.24 -38.27
C ILE A 526 16.09 -23.60 -37.59
N GLU A 527 15.53 -23.59 -36.40
CA GLU A 527 15.37 -24.78 -35.58
C GLU A 527 14.19 -24.55 -34.61
N ARG A 528 13.43 -25.62 -34.35
CA ARG A 528 12.25 -25.59 -33.49
C ARG A 528 12.39 -26.55 -32.31
N PHE A 529 11.94 -26.13 -31.16
CA PHE A 529 11.76 -26.95 -29.95
C PHE A 529 10.33 -26.78 -29.46
N GLU A 530 9.57 -27.87 -29.45
CA GLU A 530 8.23 -27.88 -28.86
C GLU A 530 8.02 -29.21 -28.17
N ARG A 531 7.80 -29.17 -26.85
CA ARG A 531 7.55 -30.38 -26.04
C ARG A 531 6.54 -30.12 -24.96
N PHE A 532 5.69 -31.13 -24.74
CA PHE A 532 4.74 -31.17 -23.65
C PHE A 532 5.33 -31.89 -22.45
N ILE A 533 4.97 -31.43 -21.26
CA ILE A 533 5.43 -31.98 -19.98
C ILE A 533 4.22 -32.50 -19.22
N ASN A 534 4.32 -33.72 -18.69
CA ASN A 534 3.36 -34.20 -17.71
C ASN A 534 3.69 -33.59 -16.33
N PRO A 535 2.88 -32.65 -15.80
CA PRO A 535 3.21 -31.93 -14.57
C PRO A 535 3.06 -32.78 -13.30
N GLY A 536 2.42 -33.97 -13.38
CA GLY A 536 2.11 -34.83 -12.23
C GLY A 536 1.09 -34.23 -11.26
N LYS A 537 0.43 -33.12 -11.64
CA LYS A 537 -0.69 -32.50 -10.93
C LYS A 537 -1.73 -32.03 -11.92
N SER A 538 -2.98 -31.80 -11.48
CA SER A 538 -4.01 -31.25 -12.36
C SER A 538 -3.71 -29.83 -12.81
N VAL A 539 -4.03 -29.52 -14.06
CA VAL A 539 -3.95 -28.18 -14.66
C VAL A 539 -5.05 -27.25 -14.11
N GLY A 540 -6.14 -27.82 -13.57
CA GLY A 540 -7.23 -27.03 -12.98
C GLY A 540 -7.80 -25.99 -13.94
N THR A 541 -7.96 -24.75 -13.44
CA THR A 541 -8.52 -23.64 -14.24
C THR A 541 -7.59 -23.10 -15.32
N SER A 542 -6.29 -23.41 -15.30
CA SER A 542 -5.37 -22.97 -16.36
C SER A 542 -5.70 -23.59 -17.72
N GLN A 543 -6.40 -24.73 -17.73
CA GLN A 543 -6.92 -25.32 -18.96
C GLN A 543 -7.78 -24.34 -19.79
N LEU A 544 -8.48 -23.40 -19.14
CA LEU A 544 -9.32 -22.42 -19.85
C LEU A 544 -8.46 -21.40 -20.65
N VAL A 545 -7.17 -21.28 -20.33
CA VAL A 545 -6.23 -20.37 -21.01
C VAL A 545 -5.56 -21.09 -22.18
N HIS A 546 -4.81 -22.18 -21.88
CA HIS A 546 -4.00 -22.88 -22.88
C HIS A 546 -4.70 -24.06 -23.58
N GLY A 547 -5.91 -24.46 -23.11
CA GLY A 547 -6.73 -25.51 -23.73
C GLY A 547 -6.30 -26.97 -23.44
N PHE A 548 -5.13 -27.22 -22.85
CA PHE A 548 -4.64 -28.59 -22.60
C PHE A 548 -5.31 -29.23 -21.37
N THR A 549 -5.82 -30.47 -21.55
CA THR A 549 -6.44 -31.24 -20.45
C THR A 549 -5.42 -32.11 -19.73
N ASP A 550 -5.73 -32.53 -18.49
CA ASP A 550 -4.94 -33.51 -17.78
C ASP A 550 -4.75 -34.81 -18.56
N ALA A 551 -5.81 -35.26 -19.27
CA ALA A 551 -5.75 -36.44 -20.12
C ALA A 551 -4.78 -36.29 -21.30
N TYR A 552 -4.80 -35.12 -21.96
CA TYR A 552 -3.88 -34.83 -23.05
C TYR A 552 -2.41 -34.83 -22.58
N LEU A 553 -2.13 -34.20 -21.44
CA LEU A 553 -0.78 -34.13 -20.87
C LEU A 553 -0.31 -35.49 -20.31
N ALA A 554 -1.22 -36.34 -19.88
CA ALA A 554 -0.88 -37.71 -19.50
C ALA A 554 -0.49 -38.60 -20.69
N GLU A 555 -1.10 -38.37 -21.85
CA GLU A 555 -0.86 -39.12 -23.09
C GLU A 555 0.38 -38.60 -23.88
N HIS A 556 0.52 -37.27 -23.98
CA HIS A 556 1.52 -36.60 -24.85
C HIS A 556 2.68 -35.97 -24.07
N GLY A 557 2.54 -35.78 -22.77
CA GLY A 557 3.53 -35.13 -21.93
C GLY A 557 4.69 -36.08 -21.56
N GLU A 558 5.91 -35.60 -21.77
CA GLU A 558 7.14 -36.27 -21.38
C GLU A 558 7.47 -36.02 -19.89
N SER A 559 8.49 -36.74 -19.39
CA SER A 559 9.02 -36.45 -18.05
C SER A 559 9.61 -35.04 -17.97
N PRO A 560 9.30 -34.28 -16.91
CA PRO A 560 9.84 -32.91 -16.76
C PRO A 560 11.36 -32.86 -16.90
N LYS A 561 12.08 -33.77 -16.26
CA LYS A 561 13.54 -33.80 -16.30
C LYS A 561 14.10 -33.93 -17.72
N VAL A 562 13.51 -34.79 -18.53
CA VAL A 562 13.95 -35.04 -19.91
C VAL A 562 13.76 -33.79 -20.79
N VAL A 563 12.60 -33.14 -20.66
CA VAL A 563 12.31 -31.94 -21.45
C VAL A 563 13.17 -30.76 -21.00
N LEU A 564 13.34 -30.58 -19.69
CA LEU A 564 14.16 -29.51 -19.13
C LEU A 564 15.64 -29.66 -19.48
N GLU A 565 16.19 -30.87 -19.46
CA GLU A 565 17.57 -31.12 -19.91
C GLU A 565 17.74 -30.83 -21.40
N ALA A 566 16.81 -31.26 -22.25
CA ALA A 566 16.83 -30.99 -23.66
C ALA A 566 16.68 -29.48 -23.99
N PHE A 567 15.80 -28.78 -23.28
CA PHE A 567 15.62 -27.33 -23.43
C PHE A 567 16.87 -26.56 -22.96
N LYS A 568 17.47 -26.99 -21.86
CA LYS A 568 18.72 -26.42 -21.39
C LYS A 568 19.81 -26.53 -22.44
N GLU A 569 19.97 -27.68 -23.11
CA GLU A 569 20.93 -27.85 -24.22
C GLU A 569 20.59 -26.94 -25.41
N PHE A 570 19.31 -26.90 -25.81
CA PHE A 570 18.82 -26.06 -26.89
C PHE A 570 19.07 -24.56 -26.66
N SER A 571 18.87 -24.07 -25.42
CA SER A 571 18.93 -22.63 -25.08
C SER A 571 20.30 -22.16 -24.59
N ASN A 572 21.21 -23.08 -24.23
CA ASN A 572 22.50 -22.76 -23.64
C ASN A 572 23.40 -21.95 -24.59
N ASN A 573 24.02 -20.89 -24.02
CA ASN A 573 24.92 -19.99 -24.78
C ASN A 573 24.24 -19.31 -25.95
N ARG A 574 22.93 -19.05 -25.88
CA ARG A 574 22.11 -18.34 -26.88
C ARG A 574 21.49 -17.09 -26.31
N ILE A 575 20.90 -16.27 -27.16
CA ILE A 575 20.16 -15.07 -26.78
C ILE A 575 18.68 -15.44 -26.70
N ILE A 576 18.08 -15.22 -25.55
CA ILE A 576 16.67 -15.52 -25.32
C ILE A 576 15.83 -14.28 -25.53
N VAL A 577 14.71 -14.42 -26.20
CA VAL A 577 13.71 -13.38 -26.40
C VAL A 577 12.32 -13.96 -26.10
N GLY A 578 11.51 -13.23 -25.37
CA GLY A 578 10.11 -13.55 -25.11
C GLY A 578 9.26 -12.29 -25.06
N HIS A 579 7.97 -12.45 -24.84
CA HIS A 579 7.06 -11.35 -24.55
C HIS A 579 6.61 -11.45 -23.09
N ASN A 580 7.04 -10.54 -22.24
CA ASN A 580 7.00 -10.67 -20.76
C ASN A 580 7.86 -11.83 -20.22
N VAL A 581 9.02 -12.00 -20.81
CA VAL A 581 9.92 -13.15 -20.66
C VAL A 581 10.38 -13.43 -19.22
N ASN A 582 10.25 -12.47 -18.30
CA ASN A 582 10.67 -12.65 -16.92
C ASN A 582 9.85 -13.74 -16.19
N TYR A 583 8.58 -13.90 -16.55
CA TYR A 583 7.76 -14.99 -16.02
C TYR A 583 8.30 -16.34 -16.45
N ASP A 584 8.56 -16.51 -17.75
CA ASP A 584 9.03 -17.76 -18.35
C ASP A 584 10.38 -18.19 -17.80
N ILE A 585 11.29 -17.24 -17.63
CA ILE A 585 12.60 -17.50 -17.00
C ILE A 585 12.44 -17.87 -15.54
N SER A 586 11.56 -17.21 -14.79
CA SER A 586 11.35 -17.47 -13.35
C SER A 586 10.79 -18.87 -13.13
N ILE A 587 9.78 -19.28 -13.88
CA ILE A 587 9.18 -20.61 -13.73
C ILE A 587 10.17 -21.70 -14.21
N LEU A 588 10.93 -21.43 -15.28
CA LEU A 588 12.01 -22.33 -15.74
C LEU A 588 13.06 -22.57 -14.64
N SER A 589 13.53 -21.49 -14.01
CA SER A 589 14.52 -21.57 -12.92
C SER A 589 14.01 -22.42 -11.75
N HIS A 590 12.77 -22.23 -11.34
CA HIS A 590 12.17 -23.03 -10.26
C HIS A 590 11.97 -24.52 -10.68
N GLU A 591 11.57 -24.79 -11.92
CA GLU A 591 11.47 -26.15 -12.44
C GLU A 591 12.83 -26.85 -12.50
N LEU A 592 13.87 -26.18 -13.02
CA LEU A 592 15.23 -26.71 -13.03
C LEU A 592 15.73 -27.04 -11.62
N ALA A 593 15.50 -26.13 -10.67
CA ALA A 593 15.88 -26.34 -9.26
C ALA A 593 15.17 -27.55 -8.63
N ARG A 594 13.85 -27.73 -8.89
CA ARG A 594 13.08 -28.90 -8.41
C ARG A 594 13.64 -30.24 -8.89
N HIS A 595 14.17 -30.25 -10.11
CA HIS A 595 14.73 -31.47 -10.71
C HIS A 595 16.25 -31.58 -10.52
N ASN A 596 16.86 -30.71 -9.67
CA ASN A 596 18.30 -30.65 -9.41
C ASN A 596 19.13 -30.46 -10.69
N LEU A 597 18.60 -29.66 -11.62
CA LEU A 597 19.28 -29.26 -12.86
C LEU A 597 19.86 -27.87 -12.69
N GLY A 598 21.06 -27.63 -13.17
CA GLY A 598 21.65 -26.29 -13.21
C GLY A 598 21.03 -25.46 -14.31
N GLU A 599 20.98 -24.15 -14.13
CA GLU A 599 20.44 -23.21 -15.10
C GLU A 599 21.29 -23.14 -16.39
N PRO A 600 20.67 -22.89 -17.57
CA PRO A 600 21.40 -22.58 -18.81
C PRO A 600 22.11 -21.23 -18.69
N GLN A 601 23.24 -21.08 -19.39
CA GLN A 601 23.96 -19.82 -19.48
C GLN A 601 23.48 -19.05 -20.71
N PHE A 602 22.65 -18.02 -20.52
CA PHE A 602 22.19 -17.17 -21.61
C PHE A 602 23.22 -16.08 -21.93
N LYS A 603 23.49 -15.81 -23.23
CA LYS A 603 24.33 -14.68 -23.67
C LYS A 603 23.70 -13.34 -23.34
N ALA A 604 22.40 -13.23 -23.50
CA ALA A 604 21.55 -12.10 -23.17
C ALA A 604 20.08 -12.53 -23.15
N VAL A 605 19.25 -11.72 -22.48
CA VAL A 605 17.80 -11.86 -22.47
C VAL A 605 17.21 -10.54 -22.93
N TYR A 606 16.23 -10.57 -23.83
CA TYR A 606 15.48 -9.40 -24.27
C TYR A 606 13.99 -9.66 -24.17
N ASP A 607 13.25 -8.60 -23.84
CA ASP A 607 11.80 -8.63 -23.70
C ASP A 607 11.17 -7.74 -24.78
N THR A 608 10.38 -8.32 -25.67
CA THR A 608 9.67 -7.55 -26.70
C THR A 608 8.67 -6.59 -26.07
N LEU A 609 8.07 -6.93 -24.92
CA LEU A 609 7.18 -6.05 -24.16
C LEU A 609 7.92 -4.77 -23.73
N ASP A 610 9.14 -4.86 -23.15
CA ASP A 610 9.94 -3.68 -22.78
C ASP A 610 10.35 -2.89 -24.03
N ILE A 611 10.74 -3.57 -25.13
CA ILE A 611 11.10 -2.90 -26.39
C ILE A 611 9.92 -2.05 -26.90
N PHE A 612 8.72 -2.61 -26.97
CA PHE A 612 7.56 -1.86 -27.47
C PHE A 612 7.13 -0.74 -26.50
N ARG A 613 7.22 -0.93 -25.20
CA ARG A 613 6.98 0.13 -24.20
C ARG A 613 7.98 1.28 -24.31
N ARG A 614 9.23 1.03 -24.71
CA ARG A 614 10.25 2.07 -24.90
C ARG A 614 10.03 2.89 -26.15
N PHE A 615 9.74 2.26 -27.27
CA PHE A 615 9.59 2.93 -28.56
C PHE A 615 8.18 3.45 -28.82
N TYR A 616 7.16 2.84 -28.21
CA TYR A 616 5.74 3.18 -28.39
C TYR A 616 5.02 3.37 -27.04
N PRO A 617 5.49 4.27 -26.17
CA PRO A 617 4.96 4.39 -24.81
C PRO A 617 3.51 4.86 -24.73
N THR A 618 2.99 5.43 -25.81
CA THR A 618 1.62 5.99 -25.88
C THR A 618 0.59 5.01 -26.47
N LEU A 619 0.98 3.78 -26.77
CA LEU A 619 0.02 2.76 -27.19
C LEU A 619 -0.90 2.40 -26.02
N GLU A 620 -2.13 2.16 -26.34
CA GLU A 620 -3.21 1.87 -25.41
C GLU A 620 -2.95 0.63 -24.54
N ASN A 621 -2.37 -0.41 -25.12
CA ASN A 621 -1.81 -1.54 -24.40
C ASN A 621 -0.68 -2.20 -25.20
N HIS A 622 0.06 -3.07 -24.53
CA HIS A 622 1.23 -3.74 -25.12
C HIS A 622 1.10 -5.26 -25.06
N LYS A 623 -0.13 -5.82 -24.94
CA LYS A 623 -0.36 -7.26 -25.02
C LYS A 623 0.04 -7.79 -26.39
N LEU A 624 0.57 -9.00 -26.44
CA LEU A 624 0.98 -9.65 -27.68
C LEU A 624 -0.15 -9.62 -28.74
N GLY A 625 -1.38 -9.95 -28.33
CA GLY A 625 -2.54 -9.93 -29.23
C GLY A 625 -2.91 -8.54 -29.76
N PHE A 626 -2.69 -7.47 -28.98
CA PHE A 626 -2.92 -6.10 -29.43
C PHE A 626 -1.81 -5.66 -30.40
N LEU A 627 -0.54 -5.86 -30.02
CA LEU A 627 0.60 -5.49 -30.86
C LEU A 627 0.56 -6.22 -32.20
N SER A 628 0.15 -7.49 -32.21
CA SER A 628 0.02 -8.30 -33.44
C SER A 628 -1.05 -7.79 -34.40
N LYS A 629 -2.08 -7.12 -33.89
CA LYS A 629 -3.11 -6.45 -34.71
C LYS A 629 -2.71 -5.04 -35.12
N TYR A 630 -1.95 -4.35 -34.28
CA TYR A 630 -1.56 -2.96 -34.51
C TYR A 630 -0.42 -2.83 -35.51
N PHE A 631 0.57 -3.72 -35.41
CA PHE A 631 1.75 -3.72 -36.30
C PHE A 631 1.53 -4.66 -37.51
N PRO A 632 2.18 -4.40 -38.64
CA PRO A 632 2.01 -5.17 -39.89
C PRO A 632 2.72 -6.52 -39.83
N ILE A 633 2.28 -7.41 -38.96
CA ILE A 633 2.71 -8.80 -38.89
C ILE A 633 1.60 -9.75 -39.37
N ASN A 634 1.99 -10.94 -39.78
CA ASN A 634 1.09 -11.87 -40.48
C ASN A 634 0.57 -13.01 -39.58
N HIS A 635 0.84 -12.95 -38.27
CA HIS A 635 0.44 -14.00 -37.34
C HIS A 635 -0.35 -13.43 -36.15
N THR A 636 -1.37 -14.18 -35.71
CA THR A 636 -2.19 -13.80 -34.58
C THR A 636 -1.96 -14.80 -33.45
N PRO A 637 -1.57 -14.39 -32.26
CA PRO A 637 -1.40 -15.27 -31.10
C PRO A 637 -2.73 -15.88 -30.67
N THR A 638 -2.69 -17.11 -30.13
CA THR A 638 -3.89 -17.92 -29.78
C THR A 638 -3.87 -18.44 -28.35
N HIS A 639 -2.95 -18.04 -27.50
CA HIS A 639 -2.65 -18.65 -26.19
C HIS A 639 -2.21 -20.13 -26.33
N ASN A 640 -1.44 -20.39 -27.40
CA ASN A 640 -0.63 -21.58 -27.56
C ASN A 640 0.80 -21.11 -27.69
N ALA A 641 1.69 -21.61 -26.86
CA ALA A 641 3.06 -21.10 -26.81
C ALA A 641 3.76 -21.09 -28.22
N MET A 642 3.43 -22.01 -29.11
CA MET A 642 4.00 -22.02 -30.46
C MET A 642 3.49 -20.87 -31.34
N ASP A 643 2.21 -20.56 -31.32
CA ASP A 643 1.64 -19.41 -32.03
C ASP A 643 2.17 -18.09 -31.46
N ASP A 644 2.35 -18.03 -30.16
CA ASP A 644 2.78 -16.84 -29.45
C ASP A 644 4.25 -16.52 -29.73
N ILE A 645 5.14 -17.52 -29.85
CA ILE A 645 6.54 -17.28 -30.22
C ILE A 645 6.69 -16.87 -31.71
N ILE A 646 5.79 -17.33 -32.58
CA ILE A 646 5.83 -16.89 -34.01
C ILE A 646 5.45 -15.41 -34.08
N ALA A 647 4.39 -14.98 -33.40
CA ALA A 647 3.98 -13.59 -33.31
C ALA A 647 5.06 -12.71 -32.67
N THR A 648 5.64 -13.18 -31.58
CA THR A 648 6.73 -12.52 -30.86
C THR A 648 7.98 -12.34 -31.74
N GLY A 649 8.36 -13.37 -32.50
CA GLY A 649 9.47 -13.32 -33.45
C GLY A 649 9.25 -12.30 -34.57
N GLN A 650 8.04 -12.25 -35.15
CA GLN A 650 7.70 -11.25 -36.15
C GLN A 650 7.72 -9.83 -35.62
N LEU A 651 7.16 -9.59 -34.43
CA LEU A 651 7.24 -8.30 -33.73
C LEU A 651 8.68 -7.91 -33.41
N LEU A 652 9.51 -8.84 -32.97
CA LEU A 652 10.93 -8.60 -32.73
C LEU A 652 11.63 -8.09 -33.97
N ILE A 653 11.46 -8.79 -35.11
CA ILE A 653 12.09 -8.40 -36.40
C ILE A 653 11.59 -7.02 -36.85
N TYR A 654 10.29 -6.76 -36.70
CA TYR A 654 9.72 -5.43 -36.93
C TYR A 654 10.41 -4.36 -36.09
N ALA A 655 10.51 -4.55 -34.79
CA ALA A 655 11.14 -3.61 -33.88
C ALA A 655 12.65 -3.41 -34.19
N VAL A 656 13.35 -4.46 -34.54
CA VAL A 656 14.77 -4.38 -34.93
C VAL A 656 14.94 -3.54 -36.18
N ARG A 657 14.14 -3.77 -37.24
CA ARG A 657 14.24 -3.07 -38.51
C ARG A 657 13.80 -1.62 -38.45
N GLU A 658 12.68 -1.36 -37.84
CA GLU A 658 12.02 -0.04 -37.83
C GLU A 658 12.49 0.89 -36.72
N ASN A 659 12.92 0.35 -35.56
CA ASN A 659 13.23 1.14 -34.38
C ASN A 659 14.70 0.99 -33.96
N ILE A 660 15.18 -0.24 -33.73
CA ILE A 660 16.46 -0.46 -33.05
C ILE A 660 17.63 -0.06 -33.94
N MET A 661 17.70 -0.63 -35.17
CA MET A 661 18.80 -0.38 -36.09
C MET A 661 18.88 1.08 -36.57
N PRO A 662 17.76 1.71 -36.99
CA PRO A 662 17.80 3.10 -37.44
C PRO A 662 18.27 4.10 -36.39
N THR A 663 18.05 3.81 -35.13
CA THR A 663 18.35 4.71 -33.98
C THR A 663 19.69 4.40 -33.29
N THR A 664 20.43 3.37 -33.71
CA THR A 664 21.67 2.90 -33.07
C THR A 664 22.69 4.01 -32.86
N THR A 665 22.97 4.81 -33.89
CA THR A 665 23.97 5.88 -33.83
C THR A 665 23.56 6.98 -32.85
N ASP A 666 22.33 7.44 -32.94
CA ASP A 666 21.80 8.49 -32.06
C ASP A 666 21.75 8.02 -30.60
N ARG A 667 21.38 6.78 -30.36
CA ARG A 667 21.40 6.14 -29.06
C ARG A 667 22.80 6.10 -28.46
N MET A 668 23.81 5.69 -29.26
CA MET A 668 25.20 5.67 -28.80
C MET A 668 25.76 7.07 -28.54
N VAL A 669 25.39 8.08 -29.32
CA VAL A 669 25.74 9.48 -29.03
C VAL A 669 25.16 9.91 -27.68
N ALA A 670 23.88 9.64 -27.42
CA ALA A 670 23.23 9.97 -26.18
C ALA A 670 23.86 9.23 -24.99
N ILE A 671 24.14 7.93 -25.10
CA ILE A 671 24.80 7.16 -24.04
C ILE A 671 26.17 7.76 -23.72
N ASN A 672 27.00 7.99 -24.73
CA ASN A 672 28.37 8.49 -24.55
C ASN A 672 28.44 9.89 -23.96
N GLN A 673 27.40 10.70 -24.16
CA GLN A 673 27.29 12.04 -23.59
C GLN A 673 27.19 12.01 -22.04
N TYR A 674 26.56 10.98 -21.47
CA TYR A 674 26.24 10.98 -20.03
C TYR A 674 26.93 9.86 -19.24
N LYS A 675 27.22 8.69 -19.84
CA LYS A 675 27.63 7.47 -19.14
C LYS A 675 28.79 7.66 -18.15
N ALA A 676 29.76 8.52 -18.44
CA ALA A 676 30.93 8.69 -17.58
C ALA A 676 30.59 9.11 -16.15
N ALA A 677 29.55 9.94 -15.97
CA ALA A 677 29.10 10.38 -14.65
C ALA A 677 28.38 9.29 -13.84
N PHE A 678 27.86 8.26 -14.50
CA PHE A 678 27.09 7.19 -13.86
C PHE A 678 27.90 5.91 -13.60
N THR A 679 29.17 5.82 -14.03
CA THR A 679 29.95 4.59 -13.95
C THR A 679 29.99 4.00 -12.54
N THR A 680 30.21 4.83 -11.54
CA THR A 680 30.29 4.37 -10.14
C THR A 680 28.95 3.80 -9.65
N ILE A 681 27.88 4.55 -9.83
CA ILE A 681 26.55 4.12 -9.35
C ILE A 681 26.05 2.88 -10.11
N ALA A 682 26.29 2.77 -11.41
CA ALA A 682 25.93 1.59 -12.20
C ALA A 682 26.65 0.33 -11.70
N SER A 683 27.96 0.41 -11.42
CA SER A 683 28.74 -0.70 -10.88
C SER A 683 28.25 -1.11 -9.47
N GLN A 684 27.93 -0.12 -8.61
CA GLN A 684 27.37 -0.36 -7.29
C GLN A 684 26.00 -1.01 -7.37
N MET A 685 25.11 -0.54 -8.24
CA MET A 685 23.78 -1.11 -8.44
C MET A 685 23.85 -2.53 -9.02
N ALA A 686 24.75 -2.81 -9.95
CA ALA A 686 24.98 -4.16 -10.47
C ALA A 686 25.43 -5.13 -9.35
N THR A 687 26.28 -4.65 -8.44
CA THR A 687 26.67 -5.45 -7.26
C THR A 687 25.51 -5.65 -6.31
N LEU A 688 24.71 -4.62 -6.05
CA LEU A 688 23.54 -4.70 -5.17
C LEU A 688 22.48 -5.68 -5.74
N ARG A 689 22.25 -5.66 -7.06
CA ARG A 689 21.35 -6.62 -7.72
C ARG A 689 21.83 -8.07 -7.61
N ARG A 690 23.13 -8.34 -7.72
CA ARG A 690 23.66 -9.70 -7.49
C ARG A 690 23.44 -10.14 -6.04
N LYS A 691 23.70 -9.26 -5.08
CA LYS A 691 23.52 -9.50 -3.64
C LYS A 691 22.05 -9.75 -3.25
N MET A 692 21.10 -9.16 -3.96
CA MET A 692 19.67 -9.35 -3.73
C MET A 692 19.22 -10.83 -3.74
N HIS A 693 19.92 -11.68 -4.51
CA HIS A 693 19.59 -13.10 -4.61
C HIS A 693 20.21 -13.97 -3.50
N THR A 694 21.21 -13.46 -2.79
CA THR A 694 21.98 -14.22 -1.77
C THR A 694 21.83 -13.64 -0.37
N ASP A 695 21.77 -12.34 -0.27
CA ASP A 695 21.82 -11.60 0.99
C ASP A 695 20.41 -11.32 1.53
N ASN A 696 20.28 -11.16 2.83
CA ASN A 696 19.03 -10.70 3.44
C ASN A 696 18.90 -9.16 3.35
N PRO A 697 17.70 -8.59 3.56
CA PRO A 697 17.49 -7.15 3.49
C PRO A 697 18.38 -6.31 4.40
N THR A 698 18.74 -6.81 5.59
CA THR A 698 19.64 -6.11 6.52
C THR A 698 21.06 -6.03 5.96
N GLU A 699 21.54 -7.06 5.29
CA GLU A 699 22.87 -7.09 4.63
C GLU A 699 22.90 -6.17 3.42
N LEU A 700 21.82 -6.14 2.63
CA LEU A 700 21.64 -5.19 1.53
C LEU A 700 21.66 -3.73 2.05
N LEU A 701 20.97 -3.46 3.15
CA LEU A 701 20.99 -2.16 3.80
C LEU A 701 22.40 -1.78 4.25
N ALA A 702 23.14 -2.70 4.86
CA ALA A 702 24.53 -2.46 5.28
C ALA A 702 25.43 -2.10 4.09
N TYR A 703 25.22 -2.74 2.93
CA TYR A 703 25.94 -2.41 1.69
C TYR A 703 25.58 -1.00 1.21
N ILE A 704 24.29 -0.63 1.18
CA ILE A 704 23.83 0.71 0.79
C ILE A 704 24.42 1.77 1.74
N MET A 705 24.36 1.55 3.04
CA MET A 705 24.87 2.47 4.07
C MET A 705 26.36 2.76 3.91
N ASN A 706 27.18 1.74 3.72
CA ASN A 706 28.61 1.83 3.82
C ASN A 706 29.33 1.89 2.46
N GLN A 707 28.95 1.03 1.51
CA GLN A 707 29.64 0.91 0.21
C GLN A 707 29.09 1.85 -0.86
N MET A 708 27.79 2.18 -0.79
CA MET A 708 27.18 3.17 -1.70
C MET A 708 27.25 4.60 -1.11
N GLY A 709 27.86 4.78 0.05
CA GLY A 709 28.23 6.09 0.59
C GLY A 709 27.09 6.90 1.21
N VAL A 710 25.93 6.30 1.48
CA VAL A 710 24.77 7.03 2.05
C VAL A 710 25.09 7.61 3.43
N LEU A 711 25.74 6.84 4.32
CA LEU A 711 26.15 7.33 5.64
C LEU A 711 27.20 8.45 5.54
N ASP A 712 28.17 8.30 4.65
CA ASP A 712 29.25 9.28 4.49
C ASP A 712 28.72 10.60 3.92
N TYR A 713 27.71 10.53 3.06
CA TYR A 713 27.04 11.73 2.58
C TYR A 713 26.47 12.54 3.76
N TYR A 714 25.63 11.93 4.62
CA TYR A 714 25.02 12.64 5.74
C TYR A 714 26.02 13.07 6.82
N LYS A 715 27.06 12.27 7.10
CA LYS A 715 28.15 12.65 8.01
C LYS A 715 28.93 13.88 7.51
N SER A 716 29.27 13.90 6.22
CA SER A 716 30.03 15.01 5.63
C SER A 716 29.26 16.33 5.60
N HIS A 717 27.91 16.27 5.59
CA HIS A 717 27.03 17.44 5.70
C HIS A 717 26.68 17.81 7.15
N GLY A 718 27.24 17.13 8.16
CA GLY A 718 27.00 17.43 9.58
C GLY A 718 25.61 16.99 10.08
N GLU A 719 24.87 16.18 9.31
CA GLU A 719 23.50 15.79 9.60
C GLU A 719 23.42 14.52 10.48
N MET A 720 24.00 14.57 11.68
CA MET A 720 24.14 13.40 12.57
C MET A 720 22.81 12.78 13.00
N ALA A 721 21.75 13.58 13.16
CA ALA A 721 20.43 13.06 13.48
C ALA A 721 19.93 12.09 12.39
N LYS A 722 20.14 12.40 11.11
CA LYS A 722 19.80 11.52 10.00
C LYS A 722 20.60 10.22 9.99
N VAL A 723 21.87 10.29 10.40
CA VAL A 723 22.72 9.09 10.58
C VAL A 723 22.13 8.15 11.63
N GLU A 724 21.65 8.68 12.76
CA GLU A 724 20.98 7.86 13.78
C GLU A 724 19.67 7.26 13.27
N HIS A 725 18.86 7.99 12.51
CA HIS A 725 17.64 7.42 11.91
C HIS A 725 17.94 6.25 10.95
N ILE A 726 19.03 6.34 10.19
CA ILE A 726 19.46 5.24 9.32
C ILE A 726 19.89 4.01 10.16
N ARG A 727 20.55 4.22 11.29
CA ARG A 727 20.87 3.13 12.24
C ARG A 727 19.63 2.53 12.88
N ASP A 728 18.62 3.34 13.16
CA ASP A 728 17.35 2.84 13.65
C ASP A 728 16.65 1.96 12.58
N LEU A 729 16.69 2.36 11.30
CA LEU A 729 16.21 1.52 10.21
C LEU A 729 16.91 0.15 10.19
N TYR A 730 18.23 0.15 10.38
CA TYR A 730 19.01 -1.10 10.43
C TYR A 730 18.50 -2.03 11.54
N ARG A 731 18.26 -1.51 12.75
CA ARG A 731 17.73 -2.28 13.88
C ARG A 731 16.34 -2.85 13.61
N ILE A 732 15.49 -2.07 12.93
CA ILE A 732 14.14 -2.49 12.54
C ILE A 732 14.23 -3.64 11.54
N MET A 733 15.05 -3.50 10.51
CA MET A 733 15.22 -4.53 9.49
C MET A 733 15.81 -5.82 10.07
N GLU A 734 16.77 -5.71 11.00
CA GLU A 734 17.29 -6.87 11.74
C GLU A 734 16.19 -7.60 12.53
N SER A 735 15.26 -6.88 13.11
CA SER A 735 14.11 -7.49 13.81
C SER A 735 13.15 -8.18 12.84
N LEU A 736 12.86 -7.56 11.70
CA LEU A 736 12.00 -8.12 10.66
C LEU A 736 12.63 -9.36 10.01
N ASP A 737 13.93 -9.35 9.75
CA ASP A 737 14.63 -10.51 9.19
C ASP A 737 14.53 -11.75 10.11
N LYS A 738 14.55 -11.53 11.44
CA LYS A 738 14.35 -12.62 12.43
C LYS A 738 12.91 -13.10 12.48
N GLU A 739 11.94 -12.18 12.36
CA GLU A 739 10.52 -12.52 12.40
C GLU A 739 10.08 -13.34 11.17
N TYR A 740 10.66 -13.06 10.00
CA TYR A 740 10.37 -13.73 8.73
C TYR A 740 11.43 -14.77 8.33
N GLU A 741 12.13 -15.34 9.30
CA GLU A 741 13.09 -16.41 9.07
C GLU A 741 12.43 -17.60 8.35
N GLY A 742 13.06 -18.08 7.28
CA GLY A 742 12.51 -19.16 6.43
C GLY A 742 11.81 -18.67 5.14
N THR A 743 11.59 -17.36 4.96
CA THR A 743 11.16 -16.79 3.68
C THR A 743 12.38 -16.32 2.85
N THR A 744 12.21 -16.18 1.53
CA THR A 744 13.29 -15.69 0.66
C THR A 744 13.63 -14.23 0.96
N GLY A 745 14.88 -13.81 0.74
CA GLY A 745 15.31 -12.42 0.92
C GLY A 745 14.47 -11.45 0.09
N LEU A 746 14.11 -11.84 -1.13
CA LEU A 746 13.27 -11.05 -2.02
C LEU A 746 11.85 -10.85 -1.47
N ALA A 747 11.23 -11.88 -0.92
CA ALA A 747 9.90 -11.78 -0.31
C ALA A 747 9.93 -10.87 0.93
N ARG A 748 10.98 -10.95 1.74
CA ARG A 748 11.20 -10.05 2.89
C ARG A 748 11.39 -8.60 2.44
N LEU A 749 12.16 -8.36 1.38
CA LEU A 749 12.37 -7.02 0.82
C LEU A 749 11.05 -6.42 0.33
N ASN A 750 10.24 -7.19 -0.39
CA ASN A 750 8.92 -6.76 -0.84
C ASN A 750 8.01 -6.41 0.35
N HIS A 751 8.01 -7.23 1.40
CA HIS A 751 7.26 -6.94 2.62
C HIS A 751 7.70 -5.64 3.30
N ILE A 752 9.01 -5.38 3.38
CA ILE A 752 9.54 -4.12 3.93
C ILE A 752 9.08 -2.90 3.11
N LEU A 753 9.09 -3.00 1.78
CA LEU A 753 8.62 -1.93 0.90
C LEU A 753 7.11 -1.69 1.05
N GLN A 754 6.31 -2.75 1.18
CA GLN A 754 4.88 -2.64 1.47
C GLN A 754 4.66 -1.97 2.83
N LEU A 755 5.37 -2.41 3.87
CA LEU A 755 5.30 -1.81 5.20
C LEU A 755 5.66 -0.33 5.13
N ALA A 756 6.76 0.03 4.47
CA ALA A 756 7.20 1.43 4.33
C ALA A 756 6.17 2.30 3.60
N ALA A 757 5.52 1.78 2.57
CA ALA A 757 4.50 2.49 1.81
C ALA A 757 3.17 2.60 2.58
N LEU A 758 2.67 1.48 3.11
CA LEU A 758 1.32 1.37 3.67
C LEU A 758 1.19 1.82 5.13
N THR A 759 2.31 1.95 5.89
CA THR A 759 2.28 2.44 7.29
C THR A 759 2.50 3.95 7.45
N ALA A 760 2.45 4.69 6.39
CA ALA A 760 2.79 6.11 6.34
C ALA A 760 1.99 7.05 7.28
N GLY A 761 1.09 6.57 8.08
CA GLY A 761 0.30 7.33 9.08
C GLY A 761 0.16 6.65 10.43
N GLU A 762 0.67 5.43 10.59
CA GLU A 762 0.49 4.65 11.81
C GLU A 762 1.63 4.88 12.81
N PRO A 763 1.31 4.99 14.13
CA PRO A 763 2.33 5.03 15.17
C PRO A 763 3.02 3.65 15.26
N GLN A 764 4.21 3.52 14.69
CA GLN A 764 5.00 2.31 14.90
C GLN A 764 5.68 2.34 16.27
N GLN A 765 5.65 1.22 16.98
CA GLN A 765 6.46 1.02 18.19
C GLN A 765 7.93 0.82 17.79
N MET A 766 8.57 1.88 17.32
CA MET A 766 9.93 1.82 16.77
C MET A 766 11.05 2.04 17.79
N SER A 767 10.74 2.26 19.04
CA SER A 767 11.77 2.32 20.08
C SER A 767 11.35 1.57 21.33
N LYS A 768 12.25 0.76 21.87
CA LYS A 768 12.15 0.18 23.22
C LYS A 768 12.15 1.24 24.34
N GLN A 769 12.30 2.53 24.01
CA GLN A 769 12.15 3.62 24.94
C GLN A 769 10.68 4.06 24.93
N SER A 770 10.01 3.92 26.08
CA SER A 770 8.64 4.38 26.29
C SER A 770 8.59 5.91 26.27
N LYS A 771 8.53 6.50 25.08
CA LYS A 771 8.29 7.93 24.92
C LYS A 771 6.79 8.21 25.02
N ILE A 772 6.45 9.33 25.65
CA ILE A 772 5.07 9.77 25.78
C ILE A 772 4.62 10.41 24.45
N PRO A 773 3.62 9.85 23.77
CA PRO A 773 3.16 10.38 22.48
C PRO A 773 2.32 11.66 22.69
N ILE A 774 2.62 12.68 21.88
CA ILE A 774 1.79 13.87 21.68
C ILE A 774 1.17 13.75 20.29
N ILE A 775 -0.11 13.40 20.25
CA ILE A 775 -0.76 12.92 19.01
C ILE A 775 -2.11 13.57 18.75
N THR A 776 -2.50 13.64 17.45
CA THR A 776 -3.86 14.05 17.15
C THR A 776 -4.85 12.95 17.51
N VAL A 777 -6.10 13.32 17.78
CA VAL A 777 -7.16 12.34 18.08
C VAL A 777 -7.34 11.33 16.93
N HIS A 778 -7.20 11.75 15.65
CA HIS A 778 -7.27 10.82 14.51
C HIS A 778 -6.22 9.70 14.63
N GLN A 779 -5.02 10.07 15.01
CA GLN A 779 -3.90 9.14 15.15
C GLN A 779 -3.98 8.29 16.44
N ALA A 780 -4.75 8.76 17.42
CA ALA A 780 -5.02 8.00 18.63
C ALA A 780 -6.04 6.86 18.42
N LYS A 781 -6.74 6.82 17.29
CA LYS A 781 -7.67 5.72 16.98
C LYS A 781 -6.92 4.39 16.99
N GLY A 782 -7.51 3.34 17.57
CA GLY A 782 -6.84 2.04 17.75
C GLY A 782 -5.83 1.99 18.90
N SER A 783 -5.44 3.15 19.49
CA SER A 783 -4.56 3.20 20.66
C SER A 783 -5.34 3.29 21.97
N GLU A 784 -4.67 2.95 23.08
CA GLU A 784 -5.23 3.05 24.43
C GLU A 784 -4.12 3.36 25.43
N PHE A 785 -4.44 4.17 26.44
CA PHE A 785 -3.50 4.65 27.45
C PHE A 785 -4.11 4.54 28.85
N ASP A 786 -3.27 4.37 29.87
CA ASP A 786 -3.75 4.43 31.26
C ASP A 786 -4.22 5.84 31.61
N HIS A 787 -3.42 6.85 31.22
CA HIS A 787 -3.71 8.27 31.45
C HIS A 787 -3.75 9.03 30.13
N VAL A 788 -4.81 9.79 29.90
CA VAL A 788 -5.00 10.63 28.72
C VAL A 788 -5.13 12.10 29.12
N PHE A 789 -4.36 12.95 28.46
CA PHE A 789 -4.47 14.40 28.51
C PHE A 789 -5.01 14.91 27.19
N LEU A 790 -6.26 15.40 27.18
CA LEU A 790 -6.89 15.99 25.99
C LEU A 790 -6.75 17.51 26.08
N ALA A 791 -5.83 18.06 25.29
CA ALA A 791 -5.44 19.48 25.37
C ALA A 791 -6.08 20.34 24.27
N GLY A 792 -6.38 21.59 24.63
CA GLY A 792 -6.90 22.61 23.74
C GLY A 792 -8.37 22.45 23.38
N MET A 793 -9.20 22.06 24.33
CA MET A 793 -10.65 21.92 24.16
C MET A 793 -11.34 23.29 24.13
N ASN A 794 -11.00 24.09 23.11
CA ASN A 794 -11.53 25.42 22.86
C ASN A 794 -12.45 25.45 21.64
N GLN A 795 -13.50 26.30 21.73
CA GLN A 795 -14.38 26.54 20.59
C GLN A 795 -13.60 27.09 19.39
N GLY A 796 -13.81 26.49 18.20
CA GLY A 796 -13.07 26.83 16.98
C GLY A 796 -11.72 26.10 16.82
N THR A 797 -11.25 25.41 17.88
CA THR A 797 -10.12 24.45 17.82
C THR A 797 -10.64 23.02 17.81
N PHE A 798 -11.43 22.65 18.81
CA PHE A 798 -12.15 21.39 18.90
C PHE A 798 -13.56 21.65 19.46
N PRO A 799 -14.62 21.67 18.64
CA PRO A 799 -14.65 21.43 17.18
C PRO A 799 -13.88 22.46 16.37
N SER A 800 -13.34 22.00 15.25
CA SER A 800 -12.60 22.85 14.29
C SER A 800 -13.54 23.86 13.64
N PHE A 801 -13.10 25.13 13.54
CA PHE A 801 -13.86 26.17 12.84
C PHE A 801 -14.17 25.79 11.37
N MET A 802 -13.22 25.14 10.69
CA MET A 802 -13.40 24.71 9.31
C MET A 802 -14.46 23.63 9.20
N SER A 803 -14.39 22.59 10.05
CA SER A 803 -15.37 21.50 10.07
C SER A 803 -16.79 22.00 10.35
N LEU A 804 -16.96 22.94 11.31
CA LEU A 804 -18.25 23.54 11.59
C LEU A 804 -18.81 24.34 10.39
N ARG A 805 -17.93 25.09 9.70
CA ARG A 805 -18.31 25.84 8.52
C ARG A 805 -18.73 24.96 7.35
N GLU A 806 -18.13 23.77 7.25
CA GLU A 806 -18.43 22.79 6.20
C GLU A 806 -19.63 21.89 6.54
N GLY A 807 -20.23 22.06 7.73
CA GLY A 807 -21.35 21.25 8.20
C GLY A 807 -20.96 19.89 8.78
N ASN A 808 -19.66 19.63 9.04
CA ASN A 808 -19.12 18.37 9.50
C ASN A 808 -19.09 18.28 11.05
N GLU A 809 -20.09 18.81 11.73
CA GLU A 809 -20.14 18.80 13.21
C GLU A 809 -20.23 17.39 13.77
N ASP A 810 -20.96 16.48 13.10
CA ASP A 810 -21.14 15.12 13.59
C ASP A 810 -19.83 14.31 13.51
N GLU A 811 -18.98 14.56 12.52
CA GLU A 811 -17.63 13.96 12.47
C GLU A 811 -16.76 14.47 13.65
N GLU A 812 -16.82 15.76 13.97
CA GLU A 812 -16.12 16.32 15.14
C GLU A 812 -16.64 15.76 16.47
N LYS A 813 -17.95 15.50 16.60
CA LYS A 813 -18.53 14.82 17.76
C LYS A 813 -18.01 13.39 17.90
N ARG A 814 -17.94 12.64 16.78
CA ARG A 814 -17.36 11.28 16.78
C ARG A 814 -15.87 11.31 17.13
N LEU A 815 -15.14 12.30 16.60
CA LEU A 815 -13.75 12.51 16.97
C LEU A 815 -13.58 12.77 18.47
N PHE A 816 -14.45 13.58 19.07
CA PHE A 816 -14.45 13.78 20.52
C PHE A 816 -14.77 12.48 21.28
N TYR A 817 -15.74 11.69 20.80
CA TYR A 817 -16.02 10.36 21.36
C TYR A 817 -14.81 9.42 21.28
N VAL A 818 -14.10 9.40 20.16
CA VAL A 818 -12.85 8.64 20.04
C VAL A 818 -11.86 9.08 21.12
N ALA A 819 -11.64 10.39 21.33
CA ALA A 819 -10.69 10.88 22.32
C ALA A 819 -11.01 10.43 23.75
N ILE A 820 -12.28 10.57 24.17
CA ILE A 820 -12.71 10.24 25.53
C ILE A 820 -12.84 8.73 25.80
N THR A 821 -12.74 7.88 24.78
CA THR A 821 -12.71 6.42 24.91
C THR A 821 -11.30 5.81 24.92
N ARG A 822 -10.24 6.63 24.81
CA ARG A 822 -8.85 6.15 24.86
C ARG A 822 -8.32 5.83 26.25
N PRO A 823 -8.74 6.52 27.34
CA PRO A 823 -8.21 6.27 28.69
C PRO A 823 -8.74 4.99 29.32
N LYS A 824 -7.87 4.33 30.10
CA LYS A 824 -8.22 3.18 30.95
C LYS A 824 -8.49 3.61 32.40
N GLN A 825 -7.71 4.55 32.93
CA GLN A 825 -7.72 4.91 34.37
C GLN A 825 -8.07 6.39 34.61
N GLU A 826 -7.51 7.33 33.86
CA GLU A 826 -7.69 8.77 34.06
C GLU A 826 -7.82 9.55 32.76
N LEU A 827 -8.74 10.53 32.77
CA LEU A 827 -8.88 11.53 31.71
C LEU A 827 -8.78 12.92 32.32
N VAL A 828 -7.85 13.71 31.76
CA VAL A 828 -7.68 15.13 32.04
C VAL A 828 -7.95 15.92 30.76
N ILE A 829 -8.88 16.85 30.84
CA ILE A 829 -9.25 17.72 29.73
C ILE A 829 -8.81 19.15 30.05
N THR A 830 -8.21 19.86 29.14
CA THR A 830 -7.78 21.24 29.34
C THR A 830 -8.30 22.17 28.25
N TYR A 831 -8.60 23.40 28.60
CA TYR A 831 -8.90 24.49 27.70
C TYR A 831 -8.29 25.81 28.20
N THR A 832 -8.17 26.80 27.32
CA THR A 832 -7.55 28.09 27.65
C THR A 832 -8.59 29.22 27.58
N ASN A 833 -8.42 30.25 28.43
CA ASN A 833 -9.29 31.44 28.46
C ASN A 833 -8.78 32.55 27.54
N GLU A 834 -7.50 32.50 27.16
CA GLU A 834 -6.85 33.47 26.25
C GLU A 834 -6.12 32.73 25.13
N SER A 835 -6.23 33.28 23.92
CA SER A 835 -5.43 32.83 22.76
C SER A 835 -3.98 33.34 22.87
N GLN A 836 -3.10 32.87 21.99
CA GLN A 836 -1.71 33.38 21.88
C GLN A 836 -1.63 34.91 21.64
N ARG A 837 -2.68 35.51 21.04
CA ARG A 837 -2.75 36.92 20.79
C ARG A 837 -3.42 37.71 21.93
N GLY A 838 -3.66 37.08 23.07
CA GLY A 838 -4.34 37.70 24.21
C GLY A 838 -5.83 37.92 24.03
N GLN A 839 -6.44 37.35 23.00
CA GLN A 839 -7.87 37.43 22.80
C GLN A 839 -8.58 36.35 23.65
N GLY A 840 -9.72 36.68 24.22
CA GLY A 840 -10.53 35.76 24.97
C GLY A 840 -11.01 34.60 24.12
N THR A 841 -10.94 33.37 24.67
CA THR A 841 -11.43 32.15 24.06
C THR A 841 -12.48 31.50 24.91
N ALA A 842 -13.40 30.76 24.31
CA ALA A 842 -14.42 30.00 25.03
C ALA A 842 -14.05 28.50 25.10
N PRO A 843 -14.49 27.79 26.15
CA PRO A 843 -14.41 26.33 26.17
C PRO A 843 -15.19 25.72 25.01
N SER A 844 -14.84 24.52 24.62
CA SER A 844 -15.55 23.76 23.61
C SER A 844 -16.99 23.47 24.02
N ALA A 845 -17.94 23.70 23.11
CA ALA A 845 -19.34 23.33 23.35
C ALA A 845 -19.52 21.82 23.58
N PHE A 846 -18.58 20.98 23.14
CA PHE A 846 -18.65 19.54 23.37
C PHE A 846 -18.53 19.14 24.85
N LEU A 847 -17.94 19.99 25.67
CA LEU A 847 -17.89 19.79 27.12
C LEU A 847 -19.27 19.85 27.77
N ASP A 848 -20.26 20.50 27.15
CA ASP A 848 -21.64 20.58 27.66
C ASP A 848 -22.40 19.26 27.48
N TYR A 849 -22.00 18.40 26.54
CA TYR A 849 -22.54 17.05 26.38
C TYR A 849 -22.09 16.09 27.50
N MET A 850 -21.00 16.41 28.20
CA MET A 850 -20.50 15.57 29.29
C MET A 850 -21.40 15.68 30.52
N PRO A 851 -21.79 14.58 31.17
CA PRO A 851 -22.63 14.59 32.36
C PRO A 851 -21.92 15.30 33.52
N ARG A 852 -22.67 16.08 34.29
CA ARG A 852 -22.13 16.93 35.37
C ARG A 852 -21.66 16.14 36.57
N ASP A 853 -22.30 15.00 36.87
CA ASP A 853 -22.04 14.12 38.00
C ASP A 853 -20.70 13.38 37.94
N VAL A 854 -20.06 13.30 36.76
CA VAL A 854 -18.80 12.58 36.57
C VAL A 854 -17.62 13.48 36.15
N LYS A 855 -17.83 14.80 36.12
CA LYS A 855 -16.75 15.76 35.80
C LYS A 855 -16.47 16.70 36.97
N LEU A 856 -15.18 16.89 37.28
CA LEU A 856 -14.67 17.89 38.20
C LEU A 856 -14.11 19.07 37.43
N VAL A 857 -14.68 20.27 37.61
CA VAL A 857 -14.19 21.49 36.97
C VAL A 857 -13.32 22.28 37.92
N GLU A 858 -12.01 22.34 37.66
CA GLU A 858 -11.07 23.20 38.37
C GLU A 858 -10.89 24.52 37.63
N ARG A 859 -11.27 25.62 38.24
CA ARG A 859 -11.09 26.96 37.70
C ARG A 859 -9.76 27.57 38.14
N SER A 860 -9.04 28.25 37.23
CA SER A 860 -7.91 29.07 37.58
C SER A 860 -8.42 30.26 38.41
N MET A 861 -7.81 30.53 39.54
CA MET A 861 -8.10 31.72 40.37
C MET A 861 -7.58 32.96 39.68
#